data_c9fd0358abd40341546a7b24955a01a3
#
_entry.id   c9fd0358abd40341546a7b24955a01a3
#
_cell.length_a   1.000
_cell.length_b   1.000
_cell.length_c   1.000
_cell.angle_alpha   90.00
_cell.angle_beta   90.00
_cell.angle_gamma   90.00
#
_symmetry.space_group_name_H-M   'P 1'
#
loop_
_entity.id
_entity.type
_entity.pdbx_description
1 polymer ?
#
loop_
_entity_poly.entity_id
_entity_poly.type
_entity_poly.pdbx_seq_one_letter_code
_entity_poly.pdbx_strand_id
1 'polypeptide(L)'
;MKKALIGIGIFVGILLAAAIIIPIVLKEPIKKKVLEEANKNLNAKINFSDVSLSLFRSFPDLFVGVENLSVIGVQEFEGDTLVYLQTLGLDVNIMSAISGAPVINHINLANGLVSATVLKGGKASYDIVPPSEDGAEAPAAEPTALQIKLKKFSIENVEVRYDDREGGTELTAAALNLELSGDFTADNTSVDTEVTMDKLTVVSGGIPYLSRVELELKAEVDADMKNMQFVLKDNSLRINGLNLVWQGKVGMPNDDDITMDLTFGAPKTDFKEILSLIPAVYMTDFSAVKTSGKLALNGMAKGTYNETTLPGFNLNLKVDDASFQYPDLPKKVEQIAIDLNVMNPGGDPDRTVINLKKFHFQMAGNPFDVRMLIKTPTSDPDIDASFKGKLELGSVADVMPLEKEDKITGTLIADADLKGRQSYLDNKQYDRFVARGEFILTNFEYATKSLALPINVKYAQFKFAPTHLELASFDAKAGKSDFKASGKIENYLGYALKDELLKGSFNLSSTLLDVNQLMGIVPADPNTTAAAKPAESAPAVTTSEPMLIPQNLDVALALNISKLIYDNMTLAQVKGNASIREGKADLSGLSFNTLGGLITMSGNYNTQNEKKPAFDFDLGVNDVVVKEAFRTFNTIKKLVPFGERAEGKATIEFNIKGNMKGMDADLTSLNGGGRFSSKSLRVTGTELLNKITDVIKYPALKNPEVKDINLSFKFEKGRVSIAPFDVKVGPVSANIGGSHGFDETMDYVMKTSIPTAALGSQATAVIGSLSSAAKGFGVNLGATDKIDVDLLVKGTFAKPIITPSFGGSGGANMGESLKNMATDELNKQKEELERRAKEEADKLKQQAEQEVNKLKGQAEQEAARLKKEAEDRARKEADRLKKEAEAKAKKAAADKLKGIFGK
;
A
#
# COMPACT_ATOMS: atom_id res chain seq x y z
N MET A 1 -82.49 -4.41 -14.16
CA MET A 1 -81.43 -3.86 -13.33
C MET A 1 -81.01 -4.72 -12.14
N LYS A 2 -81.96 -5.18 -11.24
CA LYS A 2 -81.58 -6.03 -10.08
C LYS A 2 -80.81 -7.33 -10.44
N LYS A 3 -81.19 -8.05 -11.51
CA LYS A 3 -80.55 -9.29 -11.95
C LYS A 3 -79.11 -9.02 -12.52
N ALA A 4 -78.93 -7.85 -13.18
CA ALA A 4 -77.58 -7.47 -13.67
C ALA A 4 -76.63 -7.06 -12.51
N LEU A 5 -77.15 -6.36 -11.48
CA LEU A 5 -76.43 -6.05 -10.27
C LEU A 5 -76.02 -7.26 -9.44
N ILE A 6 -76.92 -8.27 -9.37
CA ILE A 6 -76.59 -9.54 -8.70
C ILE A 6 -75.53 -10.32 -9.53
N GLY A 7 -75.65 -10.31 -10.86
CA GLY A 7 -74.68 -10.94 -11.72
C GLY A 7 -73.29 -10.29 -11.60
N ILE A 8 -73.24 -8.97 -11.55
CA ILE A 8 -72.00 -8.19 -11.31
C ILE A 8 -71.44 -8.48 -9.90
N GLY A 9 -72.34 -8.56 -8.86
CA GLY A 9 -71.90 -8.85 -7.51
C GLY A 9 -71.29 -10.26 -7.37
N ILE A 10 -71.94 -11.27 -8.04
CA ILE A 10 -71.39 -12.62 -8.09
C ILE A 10 -70.06 -12.65 -8.87
N PHE A 11 -69.93 -11.97 -9.97
CA PHE A 11 -68.70 -11.89 -10.75
C PHE A 11 -67.56 -11.21 -9.96
N VAL A 12 -67.89 -10.12 -9.28
CA VAL A 12 -66.90 -9.44 -8.38
C VAL A 12 -66.55 -10.36 -7.20
N GLY A 13 -67.52 -11.09 -6.62
CA GLY A 13 -67.25 -12.06 -5.56
C GLY A 13 -66.39 -13.25 -6.02
N ILE A 14 -66.58 -13.74 -7.24
CA ILE A 14 -65.68 -14.75 -7.85
C ILE A 14 -64.32 -14.21 -8.10
N LEU A 15 -64.19 -12.98 -8.60
CA LEU A 15 -62.88 -12.32 -8.79
C LEU A 15 -62.14 -12.09 -7.47
N LEU A 16 -62.83 -11.68 -6.43
CA LEU A 16 -62.24 -11.51 -5.08
C LEU A 16 -61.82 -12.87 -4.47
N ALA A 17 -62.66 -13.91 -4.64
CA ALA A 17 -62.32 -15.27 -4.21
C ALA A 17 -61.11 -15.82 -4.99
N ALA A 18 -61.07 -15.64 -6.29
CA ALA A 18 -59.90 -15.99 -7.13
C ALA A 18 -58.64 -15.22 -6.72
N ALA A 19 -58.81 -13.93 -6.44
CA ALA A 19 -57.69 -13.07 -5.97
C ALA A 19 -57.05 -13.54 -4.64
N ILE A 20 -57.80 -14.27 -3.82
CA ILE A 20 -57.34 -14.84 -2.55
C ILE A 20 -56.85 -16.29 -2.74
N ILE A 21 -57.53 -17.10 -3.50
CA ILE A 21 -57.27 -18.56 -3.62
C ILE A 21 -56.07 -18.84 -4.53
N ILE A 22 -55.96 -18.15 -5.69
CA ILE A 22 -54.86 -18.37 -6.65
C ILE A 22 -53.48 -18.18 -6.01
N PRO A 23 -53.23 -17.09 -5.28
CA PRO A 23 -51.96 -16.92 -4.60
C PRO A 23 -51.59 -18.04 -3.62
N ILE A 24 -52.60 -18.54 -2.88
CA ILE A 24 -52.37 -19.59 -1.87
C ILE A 24 -51.98 -20.92 -2.53
N VAL A 25 -52.64 -21.30 -3.65
CA VAL A 25 -52.40 -22.57 -4.34
C VAL A 25 -51.09 -22.63 -5.13
N LEU A 26 -50.67 -21.51 -5.70
CA LEU A 26 -49.49 -21.46 -6.58
C LEU A 26 -48.18 -21.20 -5.83
N LYS A 27 -48.23 -20.80 -4.56
CA LYS A 27 -47.05 -20.36 -3.79
C LYS A 27 -45.96 -21.45 -3.67
N GLU A 28 -46.30 -22.62 -3.17
CA GLU A 28 -45.30 -23.68 -2.93
C GLU A 28 -44.68 -24.26 -4.22
N PRO A 29 -45.43 -24.52 -5.31
CA PRO A 29 -44.85 -24.93 -6.58
C PRO A 29 -43.86 -23.91 -7.17
N ILE A 30 -44.16 -22.60 -7.09
CA ILE A 30 -43.30 -21.53 -7.57
C ILE A 30 -42.01 -21.48 -6.75
N LYS A 31 -42.12 -21.52 -5.40
CA LYS A 31 -40.99 -21.50 -4.49
C LYS A 31 -39.96 -22.60 -4.81
N LYS A 32 -40.46 -23.85 -4.94
CA LYS A 32 -39.57 -25.00 -5.22
C LYS A 32 -38.87 -24.88 -6.57
N LYS A 33 -39.60 -24.50 -7.63
CA LYS A 33 -39.04 -24.38 -8.97
C LYS A 33 -37.99 -23.27 -9.08
N VAL A 34 -38.21 -22.12 -8.43
CA VAL A 34 -37.27 -21.01 -8.43
C VAL A 34 -35.95 -21.39 -7.73
N LEU A 35 -36.01 -22.04 -6.56
CA LEU A 35 -34.82 -22.50 -5.83
C LEU A 35 -34.03 -23.54 -6.60
N GLU A 36 -34.70 -24.53 -7.19
CA GLU A 36 -34.02 -25.57 -7.97
C GLU A 36 -33.31 -25.02 -9.19
N GLU A 37 -33.96 -24.12 -9.94
CA GLU A 37 -33.39 -23.57 -11.19
C GLU A 37 -32.27 -22.58 -10.91
N ALA A 38 -32.40 -21.72 -9.90
CA ALA A 38 -31.39 -20.74 -9.53
C ALA A 38 -30.08 -21.39 -9.03
N ASN A 39 -30.18 -22.36 -8.11
CA ASN A 39 -28.98 -23.02 -7.56
C ASN A 39 -28.30 -23.99 -8.52
N LYS A 40 -29.00 -24.41 -9.62
CA LYS A 40 -28.42 -25.27 -10.64
C LYS A 40 -27.54 -24.52 -11.65
N ASN A 41 -27.89 -23.27 -11.94
CA ASN A 41 -27.32 -22.51 -13.06
C ASN A 41 -26.33 -21.42 -12.61
N LEU A 42 -26.12 -21.23 -11.29
CA LEU A 42 -25.28 -20.16 -10.78
C LEU A 42 -24.22 -20.67 -9.79
N ASN A 43 -23.03 -20.13 -9.88
CA ASN A 43 -21.95 -20.31 -8.92
C ASN A 43 -22.14 -19.40 -7.70
N ALA A 44 -23.30 -19.51 -7.02
CA ALA A 44 -23.64 -18.76 -5.82
C ALA A 44 -24.64 -19.55 -4.97
N LYS A 45 -24.67 -19.29 -3.66
CA LYS A 45 -25.67 -19.84 -2.75
C LYS A 45 -26.89 -18.92 -2.69
N ILE A 46 -28.00 -19.33 -3.28
CA ILE A 46 -29.23 -18.54 -3.29
C ILE A 46 -30.19 -19.08 -2.25
N ASN A 47 -30.67 -18.20 -1.38
CA ASN A 47 -31.69 -18.48 -0.38
C ASN A 47 -32.75 -17.37 -0.36
N PHE A 48 -33.96 -17.71 0.02
CA PHE A 48 -35.02 -16.77 0.34
C PHE A 48 -36.04 -17.39 1.32
N SER A 49 -36.71 -16.54 2.08
CA SER A 49 -37.60 -17.02 3.13
C SER A 49 -38.97 -17.47 2.59
N ASP A 50 -39.53 -16.67 1.73
CA ASP A 50 -40.91 -16.91 1.27
C ASP A 50 -41.15 -16.35 -0.16
N VAL A 51 -42.29 -16.76 -0.75
CA VAL A 51 -42.82 -16.17 -1.98
C VAL A 51 -44.19 -15.58 -1.66
N SER A 52 -44.38 -14.29 -1.87
CA SER A 52 -45.66 -13.60 -1.71
C SER A 52 -46.33 -13.41 -3.08
N LEU A 53 -47.61 -13.60 -3.12
CA LEU A 53 -48.42 -13.43 -4.33
C LEU A 53 -49.58 -12.48 -4.01
N SER A 54 -49.84 -11.49 -4.88
CA SER A 54 -50.92 -10.52 -4.67
C SER A 54 -51.49 -10.05 -6.02
N LEU A 55 -52.82 -10.13 -6.14
CA LEU A 55 -53.56 -9.57 -7.29
C LEU A 55 -53.95 -8.09 -7.06
N PHE A 56 -53.85 -7.59 -5.84
CA PHE A 56 -54.25 -6.21 -5.51
C PHE A 56 -53.11 -5.22 -5.57
N ARG A 57 -51.84 -5.70 -5.43
CA ARG A 57 -50.67 -4.84 -5.36
C ARG A 57 -50.31 -4.23 -6.72
N SER A 58 -50.49 -4.98 -7.79
CA SER A 58 -50.10 -4.58 -9.15
C SER A 58 -51.20 -4.78 -10.19
N PHE A 59 -52.48 -4.72 -9.76
CA PHE A 59 -53.60 -4.94 -10.65
C PHE A 59 -53.52 -4.05 -11.91
N PRO A 60 -53.73 -4.61 -13.15
CA PRO A 60 -54.27 -5.95 -13.47
C PRO A 60 -53.22 -7.07 -13.53
N ASP A 61 -51.97 -6.82 -13.22
CA ASP A 61 -50.91 -7.82 -13.19
C ASP A 61 -50.89 -8.58 -11.83
N LEU A 62 -50.36 -9.80 -11.82
CA LEU A 62 -50.06 -10.59 -10.62
C LEU A 62 -48.71 -10.18 -10.05
N PHE A 63 -48.68 -9.63 -8.86
CA PHE A 63 -47.46 -9.40 -8.12
C PHE A 63 -46.92 -10.73 -7.57
N VAL A 64 -45.66 -11.03 -7.86
CA VAL A 64 -44.89 -12.15 -7.31
C VAL A 64 -43.70 -11.56 -6.57
N GLY A 65 -43.68 -11.66 -5.24
CA GLY A 65 -42.57 -11.18 -4.39
C GLY A 65 -41.75 -12.36 -3.88
N VAL A 66 -40.43 -12.27 -4.00
CA VAL A 66 -39.49 -13.17 -3.33
C VAL A 66 -38.97 -12.43 -2.11
N GLU A 67 -39.24 -12.96 -0.92
CA GLU A 67 -38.97 -12.27 0.35
C GLU A 67 -37.64 -12.71 0.96
N ASN A 68 -36.83 -11.73 1.43
CA ASN A 68 -35.52 -11.93 2.03
C ASN A 68 -34.59 -12.76 1.15
N LEU A 69 -34.54 -12.39 -0.14
CA LEU A 69 -33.60 -12.97 -1.09
C LEU A 69 -32.19 -12.70 -0.65
N SER A 70 -31.34 -13.71 -0.59
CA SER A 70 -29.90 -13.59 -0.40
C SER A 70 -29.12 -14.39 -1.43
N VAL A 71 -28.13 -13.74 -2.03
CA VAL A 71 -27.14 -14.35 -2.92
C VAL A 71 -25.80 -14.23 -2.24
N ILE A 72 -25.19 -15.37 -1.92
CA ILE A 72 -23.93 -15.45 -1.17
C ILE A 72 -22.88 -16.05 -2.08
N GLY A 73 -21.72 -15.45 -2.11
CA GLY A 73 -20.57 -15.88 -2.88
C GLY A 73 -20.06 -17.26 -2.45
N VAL A 74 -19.32 -17.89 -3.35
CA VAL A 74 -18.66 -19.19 -3.14
C VAL A 74 -17.17 -19.07 -3.44
N GLN A 75 -16.39 -20.09 -3.11
CA GLN A 75 -14.92 -20.11 -3.33
C GLN A 75 -14.22 -18.95 -2.62
N GLU A 76 -13.53 -18.07 -3.36
CA GLU A 76 -12.79 -16.92 -2.82
C GLU A 76 -13.70 -15.87 -2.17
N PHE A 77 -15.02 -15.91 -2.48
CA PHE A 77 -16.05 -15.02 -1.96
C PHE A 77 -16.99 -15.73 -0.97
N GLU A 78 -16.56 -16.87 -0.40
CA GLU A 78 -17.42 -17.65 0.50
C GLU A 78 -17.77 -16.84 1.75
N GLY A 79 -19.11 -16.68 1.95
CA GLY A 79 -19.66 -15.91 3.06
C GLY A 79 -19.93 -14.44 2.73
N ASP A 80 -19.42 -13.90 1.62
CA ASP A 80 -19.72 -12.54 1.19
C ASP A 80 -21.15 -12.46 0.63
N THR A 81 -21.92 -11.50 1.12
CA THR A 81 -23.28 -11.24 0.61
C THR A 81 -23.18 -10.38 -0.64
N LEU A 82 -23.47 -10.96 -1.80
CA LEU A 82 -23.48 -10.25 -3.09
C LEU A 82 -24.77 -9.45 -3.26
N VAL A 83 -25.90 -10.06 -2.92
CA VAL A 83 -27.21 -9.42 -2.98
C VAL A 83 -28.02 -9.85 -1.76
N TYR A 84 -28.58 -8.89 -1.08
CA TYR A 84 -29.66 -9.08 -0.11
C TYR A 84 -30.80 -8.14 -0.43
N LEU A 85 -32.01 -8.67 -0.59
CA LEU A 85 -33.21 -7.87 -0.85
C LEU A 85 -34.31 -8.34 0.07
N GLN A 86 -34.94 -7.40 0.78
CA GLN A 86 -36.16 -7.72 1.56
C GLN A 86 -37.26 -8.21 0.63
N THR A 87 -37.37 -7.60 -0.55
CA THR A 87 -38.35 -8.01 -1.58
C THR A 87 -37.75 -7.86 -2.97
N LEU A 88 -37.75 -8.95 -3.75
CA LEU A 88 -37.65 -8.94 -5.19
C LEU A 88 -39.07 -9.11 -5.76
N GLY A 89 -39.62 -8.04 -6.32
CA GLY A 89 -40.96 -8.00 -6.87
C GLY A 89 -40.99 -8.18 -8.37
N LEU A 90 -41.92 -8.99 -8.89
CA LEU A 90 -42.15 -9.17 -10.32
C LEU A 90 -43.65 -8.96 -10.57
N ASP A 91 -43.99 -8.06 -11.51
CA ASP A 91 -45.37 -7.92 -11.98
C ASP A 91 -45.54 -8.74 -13.26
N VAL A 92 -46.30 -9.79 -13.17
CA VAL A 92 -46.53 -10.79 -14.20
C VAL A 92 -47.93 -10.62 -14.80
N ASN A 93 -48.01 -10.54 -16.10
CA ASN A 93 -49.31 -10.45 -16.77
C ASN A 93 -50.15 -11.70 -16.47
N ILE A 94 -51.34 -11.49 -15.89
CA ILE A 94 -52.23 -12.58 -15.42
C ILE A 94 -52.59 -13.53 -16.55
N MET A 95 -52.99 -12.99 -17.71
CA MET A 95 -53.43 -13.83 -18.82
C MET A 95 -52.29 -14.68 -19.39
N SER A 96 -51.10 -14.10 -19.43
CA SER A 96 -49.87 -14.81 -19.85
C SER A 96 -49.49 -15.93 -18.85
N ALA A 97 -49.64 -15.67 -17.55
CA ALA A 97 -49.36 -16.65 -16.51
C ALA A 97 -50.34 -17.87 -16.60
N ILE A 98 -51.61 -17.60 -16.88
CA ILE A 98 -52.65 -18.66 -17.06
C ILE A 98 -52.37 -19.46 -18.34
N SER A 99 -51.90 -18.84 -19.41
CA SER A 99 -51.59 -19.51 -20.69
C SER A 99 -50.32 -20.37 -20.67
N GLY A 100 -49.53 -20.32 -19.57
CA GLY A 100 -48.30 -21.10 -19.40
C GLY A 100 -47.07 -20.46 -20.01
N ALA A 101 -47.15 -19.21 -20.51
CA ALA A 101 -46.04 -18.41 -21.01
C ALA A 101 -46.01 -17.04 -20.26
N PRO A 102 -45.61 -16.99 -19.00
CA PRO A 102 -45.67 -15.76 -18.18
C PRO A 102 -44.81 -14.63 -18.76
N VAL A 103 -45.43 -13.45 -18.84
CA VAL A 103 -44.78 -12.20 -19.30
C VAL A 103 -44.54 -11.28 -18.10
N ILE A 104 -43.29 -10.93 -17.82
CA ILE A 104 -42.93 -9.98 -16.76
C ILE A 104 -42.95 -8.56 -17.37
N ASN A 105 -43.76 -7.69 -16.78
CA ASN A 105 -43.91 -6.30 -17.14
C ASN A 105 -43.06 -5.35 -16.27
N HIS A 106 -42.83 -5.72 -15.00
CA HIS A 106 -42.10 -4.89 -14.04
C HIS A 106 -41.23 -5.76 -13.13
N ILE A 107 -40.02 -5.29 -12.85
CA ILE A 107 -39.11 -5.85 -11.87
C ILE A 107 -38.80 -4.77 -10.84
N ASN A 108 -38.96 -5.11 -9.57
CA ASN A 108 -38.70 -4.22 -8.43
C ASN A 108 -37.72 -4.89 -7.45
N LEU A 109 -36.64 -4.19 -7.11
CA LEU A 109 -35.66 -4.56 -6.09
C LEU A 109 -35.84 -3.63 -4.90
N ALA A 110 -36.28 -4.14 -3.75
CA ALA A 110 -36.64 -3.27 -2.62
C ALA A 110 -35.94 -3.64 -1.32
N ASN A 111 -35.44 -2.61 -0.63
CA ASN A 111 -34.86 -2.64 0.72
C ASN A 111 -33.76 -3.69 0.89
N GLY A 112 -32.55 -3.35 0.55
CA GLY A 112 -31.49 -4.34 0.60
C GLY A 112 -30.08 -3.80 0.39
N LEU A 113 -29.20 -4.70 0.00
CA LEU A 113 -27.80 -4.47 -0.27
C LEU A 113 -27.43 -5.17 -1.58
N VAL A 114 -26.70 -4.47 -2.44
CA VAL A 114 -25.95 -5.05 -3.56
C VAL A 114 -24.48 -4.75 -3.32
N SER A 115 -23.66 -5.79 -3.25
CA SER A 115 -22.22 -5.66 -3.00
C SER A 115 -21.42 -6.40 -4.06
N ALA A 116 -20.49 -5.73 -4.67
CA ALA A 116 -19.60 -6.28 -5.67
C ALA A 116 -18.14 -6.02 -5.30
N THR A 117 -17.30 -7.05 -5.38
CA THR A 117 -15.87 -6.99 -5.06
C THR A 117 -15.06 -7.55 -6.22
N VAL A 118 -14.01 -6.84 -6.63
CA VAL A 118 -12.99 -7.32 -7.57
C VAL A 118 -11.69 -7.51 -6.79
N LEU A 119 -11.18 -8.74 -6.77
CA LEU A 119 -9.93 -9.08 -6.09
C LEU A 119 -8.72 -8.69 -6.92
N LYS A 120 -7.57 -8.55 -6.28
CA LYS A 120 -6.28 -8.48 -6.99
C LYS A 120 -6.10 -9.71 -7.87
N GLY A 121 -5.93 -9.51 -9.17
CA GLY A 121 -5.90 -10.57 -10.18
C GLY A 121 -7.20 -10.66 -11.00
N GLY A 122 -8.11 -9.68 -10.88
CA GLY A 122 -9.26 -9.45 -11.75
C GLY A 122 -10.47 -10.35 -11.51
N LYS A 123 -10.44 -11.29 -10.53
CA LYS A 123 -11.62 -12.10 -10.19
C LYS A 123 -12.69 -11.23 -9.55
N ALA A 124 -13.92 -11.32 -10.06
CA ALA A 124 -15.04 -10.53 -9.58
C ALA A 124 -16.11 -11.40 -8.88
N SER A 125 -16.65 -10.87 -7.79
CA SER A 125 -17.70 -11.57 -7.01
C SER A 125 -19.01 -11.72 -7.78
N TYR A 126 -19.24 -10.91 -8.79
CA TYR A 126 -20.44 -10.97 -9.65
C TYR A 126 -20.31 -11.94 -10.84
N ASP A 127 -19.16 -12.59 -11.03
CA ASP A 127 -18.96 -13.63 -12.04
C ASP A 127 -19.56 -14.96 -11.54
N ILE A 128 -20.85 -14.91 -11.25
CA ILE A 128 -21.61 -16.06 -10.73
C ILE A 128 -22.14 -17.00 -11.80
N VAL A 129 -22.05 -16.66 -13.08
CA VAL A 129 -22.43 -17.53 -14.18
C VAL A 129 -21.23 -18.42 -14.54
N PRO A 130 -21.37 -19.75 -14.50
CA PRO A 130 -20.30 -20.65 -14.94
C PRO A 130 -19.92 -20.36 -16.40
N PRO A 131 -18.60 -20.35 -16.74
CA PRO A 131 -18.18 -20.28 -18.13
C PRO A 131 -18.77 -21.47 -18.90
N SER A 132 -19.31 -21.24 -20.08
CA SER A 132 -19.75 -22.31 -20.97
C SER A 132 -18.53 -23.19 -21.32
N GLU A 133 -18.60 -24.48 -20.98
CA GLU A 133 -17.60 -25.45 -21.42
C GLU A 133 -17.62 -25.50 -22.95
N ASP A 134 -16.48 -25.20 -23.54
CA ASP A 134 -16.16 -25.26 -24.97
C ASP A 134 -17.01 -24.40 -25.92
N GLY A 135 -16.32 -23.53 -26.69
CA GLY A 135 -16.79 -22.69 -27.79
C GLY A 135 -17.78 -23.29 -28.84
N ALA A 136 -18.69 -24.13 -28.38
CA ALA A 136 -19.90 -24.50 -29.12
C ALA A 136 -20.93 -23.39 -28.87
N GLU A 137 -21.44 -22.76 -29.90
CA GLU A 137 -22.70 -22.02 -29.87
C GLU A 137 -23.66 -22.81 -28.95
N ALA A 138 -24.08 -22.18 -27.83
CA ALA A 138 -25.02 -22.78 -26.92
C ALA A 138 -26.18 -23.32 -27.80
N PRO A 139 -26.57 -24.60 -27.66
CA PRO A 139 -27.73 -25.10 -28.39
C PRO A 139 -28.87 -24.12 -28.06
N ALA A 140 -29.50 -23.59 -29.12
CA ALA A 140 -30.58 -22.63 -28.97
C ALA A 140 -31.49 -23.14 -27.84
N ALA A 141 -31.44 -22.45 -26.68
CA ALA A 141 -32.20 -22.83 -25.51
C ALA A 141 -33.64 -23.00 -25.99
N GLU A 142 -34.25 -24.16 -25.72
CA GLU A 142 -35.69 -24.28 -25.92
C GLU A 142 -36.32 -23.03 -25.36
N PRO A 143 -37.21 -22.31 -26.08
CA PRO A 143 -37.74 -21.04 -25.64
C PRO A 143 -38.28 -21.22 -24.20
N THR A 144 -37.51 -20.66 -23.26
CA THR A 144 -37.98 -20.64 -21.86
C THR A 144 -39.35 -20.05 -21.88
N ALA A 145 -40.33 -20.75 -21.26
CA ALA A 145 -41.74 -20.35 -21.27
C ALA A 145 -41.94 -18.92 -20.67
N LEU A 146 -40.91 -18.35 -20.05
CA LEU A 146 -40.92 -17.02 -19.44
C LEU A 146 -40.49 -15.96 -20.47
N GLN A 147 -41.40 -15.04 -20.81
CA GLN A 147 -41.13 -13.89 -21.67
C GLN A 147 -40.97 -12.62 -20.81
N ILE A 148 -39.84 -11.90 -20.99
CA ILE A 148 -39.64 -10.61 -20.33
C ILE A 148 -40.08 -9.53 -21.32
N LYS A 149 -41.18 -8.84 -21.05
CA LYS A 149 -41.66 -7.66 -21.78
C LYS A 149 -41.59 -6.46 -20.84
N LEU A 150 -40.39 -6.11 -20.44
CA LEU A 150 -40.15 -5.14 -19.40
C LEU A 150 -40.66 -3.76 -19.84
N LYS A 151 -41.55 -3.19 -19.02
CA LYS A 151 -42.06 -1.81 -19.17
C LYS A 151 -41.57 -0.90 -18.05
N LYS A 152 -41.19 -1.51 -16.93
CA LYS A 152 -40.69 -0.80 -15.76
C LYS A 152 -39.64 -1.65 -15.04
N PHE A 153 -38.57 -0.98 -14.62
CA PHE A 153 -37.59 -1.53 -13.69
C PHE A 153 -37.40 -0.53 -12.55
N SER A 154 -37.48 -1.00 -11.32
CA SER A 154 -37.31 -0.14 -10.17
C SER A 154 -36.41 -0.75 -9.10
N ILE A 155 -35.63 0.11 -8.47
CA ILE A 155 -34.85 -0.16 -7.27
C ILE A 155 -35.33 0.82 -6.21
N GLU A 156 -35.65 0.34 -5.01
CA GLU A 156 -36.14 1.16 -3.90
C GLU A 156 -35.28 0.93 -2.66
N ASN A 157 -34.62 1.98 -2.16
CA ASN A 157 -33.89 1.98 -0.90
C ASN A 157 -32.87 0.83 -0.80
N VAL A 158 -32.02 0.66 -1.82
CA VAL A 158 -30.97 -0.36 -1.85
C VAL A 158 -29.62 0.28 -1.57
N GLU A 159 -28.87 -0.26 -0.63
CA GLU A 159 -27.48 0.08 -0.40
C GLU A 159 -26.62 -0.56 -1.49
N VAL A 160 -25.69 0.21 -2.07
CA VAL A 160 -24.76 -0.30 -3.07
C VAL A 160 -23.32 -0.16 -2.55
N ARG A 161 -22.55 -1.23 -2.70
CA ARG A 161 -21.10 -1.25 -2.41
C ARG A 161 -20.36 -1.86 -3.58
N TYR A 162 -19.29 -1.21 -3.99
CA TYR A 162 -18.35 -1.71 -4.99
C TYR A 162 -16.94 -1.51 -4.47
N ASP A 163 -16.14 -2.58 -4.42
CA ASP A 163 -14.76 -2.58 -3.95
C ASP A 163 -13.88 -3.24 -5.02
N ASP A 164 -13.23 -2.43 -5.83
CA ASP A 164 -12.28 -2.87 -6.85
C ASP A 164 -10.85 -2.73 -6.32
N ARG A 165 -10.32 -3.82 -5.79
CA ARG A 165 -8.96 -3.91 -5.24
C ARG A 165 -7.89 -4.00 -6.31
N GLU A 166 -8.25 -4.33 -7.55
CA GLU A 166 -7.35 -4.29 -8.71
C GLU A 166 -7.14 -2.86 -9.19
N GLY A 167 -8.24 -2.15 -9.46
CA GLY A 167 -8.23 -0.76 -9.92
C GLY A 167 -8.12 0.28 -8.80
N GLY A 168 -8.16 -0.14 -7.52
CA GLY A 168 -8.09 0.77 -6.36
C GLY A 168 -9.30 1.72 -6.26
N THR A 169 -10.50 1.25 -6.65
CA THR A 169 -11.71 2.08 -6.65
C THR A 169 -12.76 1.51 -5.69
N GLU A 170 -13.24 2.33 -4.77
CA GLU A 170 -14.33 2.01 -3.86
C GLU A 170 -15.54 2.94 -4.13
N LEU A 171 -16.73 2.36 -4.19
CA LEU A 171 -17.98 3.11 -4.29
C LEU A 171 -18.96 2.62 -3.23
N THR A 172 -19.56 3.55 -2.51
CA THR A 172 -20.67 3.25 -1.59
C THR A 172 -21.78 4.25 -1.79
N ALA A 173 -23.02 3.79 -1.86
CA ALA A 173 -24.21 4.61 -1.92
C ALA A 173 -25.25 4.06 -0.95
N ALA A 174 -25.81 4.90 -0.10
CA ALA A 174 -26.94 4.55 0.73
C ALA A 174 -28.24 4.94 0.02
N ALA A 175 -29.25 4.09 0.11
CA ALA A 175 -30.59 4.35 -0.41
C ALA A 175 -30.61 4.72 -1.91
N LEU A 176 -30.04 3.86 -2.76
CA LEU A 176 -30.27 3.94 -4.19
C LEU A 176 -31.75 3.72 -4.48
N ASN A 177 -32.37 4.69 -5.14
CA ASN A 177 -33.65 4.54 -5.79
C ASN A 177 -33.45 4.77 -7.28
N LEU A 178 -33.99 3.89 -8.08
CA LEU A 178 -33.96 3.95 -9.54
C LEU A 178 -35.35 3.62 -10.08
N GLU A 179 -35.85 4.41 -10.99
CA GLU A 179 -37.01 4.08 -11.80
C GLU A 179 -36.66 4.23 -13.26
N LEU A 180 -36.84 3.14 -14.03
CA LEU A 180 -36.76 3.11 -15.47
C LEU A 180 -38.15 2.73 -16.00
N SER A 181 -38.72 3.56 -16.86
CA SER A 181 -40.00 3.26 -17.51
C SER A 181 -39.91 3.46 -19.01
N GLY A 182 -40.53 2.53 -19.77
CA GLY A 182 -40.49 2.49 -21.23
C GLY A 182 -40.86 1.12 -21.75
N ASP A 183 -41.06 0.96 -23.02
CA ASP A 183 -41.29 -0.37 -23.63
C ASP A 183 -39.95 -0.94 -24.13
N PHE A 184 -39.24 -1.65 -23.25
CA PHE A 184 -37.91 -2.19 -23.56
C PHE A 184 -37.92 -3.35 -24.57
N THR A 185 -39.10 -3.71 -25.08
CA THR A 185 -39.26 -4.72 -26.17
C THR A 185 -39.54 -4.09 -27.51
N ALA A 186 -39.80 -2.81 -27.60
CA ALA A 186 -40.07 -2.10 -28.83
C ALA A 186 -38.75 -1.65 -29.49
N ASP A 187 -38.71 -1.71 -30.82
CA ASP A 187 -37.58 -1.20 -31.61
C ASP A 187 -37.36 0.32 -31.38
N ASN A 188 -38.45 1.05 -31.13
CA ASN A 188 -38.46 2.48 -30.80
C ASN A 188 -39.24 2.68 -29.48
N THR A 189 -38.58 3.26 -28.52
CA THR A 189 -39.19 3.55 -27.18
C THR A 189 -38.72 4.87 -26.63
N SER A 190 -39.56 5.50 -25.81
CA SER A 190 -39.11 6.57 -24.91
C SER A 190 -38.89 5.96 -23.53
N VAL A 191 -37.70 6.19 -23.00
CA VAL A 191 -37.27 5.72 -21.68
C VAL A 191 -37.15 6.90 -20.75
N ASP A 192 -37.96 6.88 -19.69
CA ASP A 192 -37.85 7.83 -18.58
C ASP A 192 -37.02 7.19 -17.48
N THR A 193 -36.05 7.92 -16.97
CA THR A 193 -35.13 7.46 -15.92
C THR A 193 -35.10 8.45 -14.79
N GLU A 194 -35.38 7.99 -13.57
CA GLU A 194 -35.13 8.74 -12.35
C GLU A 194 -34.21 7.94 -11.45
N VAL A 195 -33.13 8.55 -10.95
CA VAL A 195 -32.20 7.96 -9.99
C VAL A 195 -31.99 8.92 -8.85
N THR A 196 -32.09 8.42 -7.62
CA THR A 196 -31.63 9.15 -6.44
C THR A 196 -30.67 8.27 -5.63
N MET A 197 -29.61 8.86 -5.12
CA MET A 197 -28.67 8.20 -4.21
C MET A 197 -28.36 9.13 -3.05
N ASP A 198 -28.43 8.57 -1.85
CA ASP A 198 -28.01 9.30 -0.66
C ASP A 198 -26.58 8.88 -0.28
N LYS A 199 -25.77 9.85 0.14
CA LYS A 199 -24.40 9.63 0.67
C LYS A 199 -23.51 8.84 -0.28
N LEU A 200 -23.62 9.10 -1.59
CA LEU A 200 -22.70 8.53 -2.56
C LEU A 200 -21.26 8.95 -2.23
N THR A 201 -20.40 7.95 -2.04
CA THR A 201 -18.95 8.12 -1.84
C THR A 201 -18.22 7.37 -2.93
N VAL A 202 -17.24 8.02 -3.54
CA VAL A 202 -16.35 7.42 -4.55
C VAL A 202 -14.92 7.70 -4.17
N VAL A 203 -14.15 6.66 -3.93
CA VAL A 203 -12.72 6.72 -3.64
C VAL A 203 -11.96 6.08 -4.80
N SER A 204 -10.91 6.70 -5.29
CA SER A 204 -10.02 6.13 -6.29
C SER A 204 -8.57 6.46 -5.96
N GLY A 205 -7.70 5.45 -5.96
CA GLY A 205 -6.32 5.61 -5.54
C GLY A 205 -6.17 6.15 -4.09
N GLY A 206 -7.12 5.84 -3.21
CA GLY A 206 -7.15 6.33 -1.82
C GLY A 206 -7.66 7.77 -1.67
N ILE A 207 -8.02 8.45 -2.77
CA ILE A 207 -8.56 9.82 -2.74
C ILE A 207 -10.08 9.80 -2.86
N PRO A 208 -10.85 10.32 -1.89
CA PRO A 208 -12.31 10.42 -1.95
C PRO A 208 -12.74 11.55 -2.90
N TYR A 209 -12.95 11.26 -4.17
CA TYR A 209 -13.42 12.21 -5.19
C TYR A 209 -14.83 12.70 -4.92
N LEU A 210 -15.72 11.83 -4.47
CA LEU A 210 -17.03 12.21 -3.95
C LEU A 210 -17.16 11.68 -2.52
N SER A 211 -17.67 12.49 -1.61
CA SER A 211 -17.83 12.10 -0.22
C SER A 211 -19.24 12.43 0.28
N ARG A 212 -20.03 11.36 0.43
CA ARG A 212 -21.40 11.42 0.97
C ARG A 212 -22.31 12.42 0.25
N VAL A 213 -22.14 12.57 -1.06
CA VAL A 213 -22.96 13.48 -1.88
C VAL A 213 -24.35 12.91 -2.11
N GLU A 214 -25.31 13.80 -2.25
CA GLU A 214 -26.65 13.50 -2.77
C GLU A 214 -26.63 13.58 -4.30
N LEU A 215 -27.16 12.55 -4.96
CA LEU A 215 -27.25 12.50 -6.42
C LEU A 215 -28.70 12.32 -6.84
N GLU A 216 -29.15 13.12 -7.81
CA GLU A 216 -30.45 12.99 -8.48
C GLU A 216 -30.23 13.08 -9.98
N LEU A 217 -30.59 12.05 -10.71
CA LEU A 217 -30.58 12.01 -12.19
C LEU A 217 -32.03 11.93 -12.69
N LYS A 218 -32.36 12.79 -13.66
CA LYS A 218 -33.59 12.68 -14.45
C LYS A 218 -33.20 12.69 -15.92
N ALA A 219 -33.63 11.68 -16.64
CA ALA A 219 -33.28 11.54 -18.04
C ALA A 219 -34.50 11.02 -18.83
N GLU A 220 -34.78 11.68 -19.92
CA GLU A 220 -35.74 11.23 -20.94
C GLU A 220 -34.99 10.97 -22.22
N VAL A 221 -35.08 9.73 -22.72
CA VAL A 221 -34.32 9.25 -23.89
C VAL A 221 -35.26 8.56 -24.87
N ASP A 222 -35.38 9.12 -26.08
CA ASP A 222 -36.01 8.38 -27.18
C ASP A 222 -34.95 7.46 -27.80
N ALA A 223 -35.16 6.15 -27.67
CA ALA A 223 -34.28 5.11 -28.12
C ALA A 223 -34.80 4.40 -29.37
N ASP A 224 -34.03 4.41 -30.45
CA ASP A 224 -34.17 3.51 -31.59
C ASP A 224 -33.18 2.37 -31.38
N MET A 225 -33.66 1.28 -30.80
CA MET A 225 -32.85 0.10 -30.48
C MET A 225 -32.35 -0.67 -31.68
N LYS A 226 -33.09 -0.58 -32.81
CA LYS A 226 -32.68 -1.23 -34.05
C LYS A 226 -31.49 -0.55 -34.72
N ASN A 227 -31.46 0.77 -34.71
CA ASN A 227 -30.37 1.57 -35.30
C ASN A 227 -29.40 2.06 -34.24
N MET A 228 -29.60 1.71 -32.94
CA MET A 228 -28.81 2.14 -31.80
C MET A 228 -28.63 3.65 -31.75
N GLN A 229 -29.75 4.39 -31.91
CA GLN A 229 -29.79 5.85 -31.87
C GLN A 229 -30.60 6.32 -30.68
N PHE A 230 -30.05 7.25 -29.93
CA PHE A 230 -30.61 7.79 -28.66
C PHE A 230 -30.74 9.31 -28.78
N VAL A 231 -31.92 9.83 -28.60
CA VAL A 231 -32.17 11.26 -28.52
C VAL A 231 -32.39 11.61 -27.06
N LEU A 232 -31.42 12.34 -26.50
CA LEU A 232 -31.44 12.82 -25.12
C LEU A 232 -32.21 14.14 -25.11
N LYS A 233 -33.31 14.19 -24.37
CA LYS A 233 -34.14 15.41 -24.24
C LYS A 233 -33.66 16.22 -23.04
N ASP A 234 -34.55 16.69 -22.20
CA ASP A 234 -34.25 17.54 -21.06
C ASP A 234 -33.66 16.75 -19.88
N ASN A 235 -32.41 16.32 -20.01
CA ASN A 235 -31.74 15.54 -18.99
C ASN A 235 -31.03 16.42 -17.95
N SER A 236 -31.08 16.01 -16.71
CA SER A 236 -30.41 16.70 -15.61
C SER A 236 -29.78 15.73 -14.61
N LEU A 237 -28.62 16.12 -14.11
CA LEU A 237 -27.91 15.46 -13.00
C LEU A 237 -27.64 16.49 -11.93
N ARG A 238 -28.24 16.31 -10.77
CA ARG A 238 -27.94 17.10 -9.60
C ARG A 238 -27.01 16.34 -8.66
N ILE A 239 -25.89 16.94 -8.33
CA ILE A 239 -24.94 16.45 -7.34
C ILE A 239 -24.84 17.50 -6.25
N ASN A 240 -25.39 17.23 -5.07
CA ASN A 240 -25.66 18.24 -4.06
C ASN A 240 -26.48 19.40 -4.65
N GLY A 241 -25.92 20.60 -4.71
CA GLY A 241 -26.55 21.77 -5.32
C GLY A 241 -26.15 22.01 -6.77
N LEU A 242 -25.11 21.36 -7.30
CA LEU A 242 -24.71 21.51 -8.70
C LEU A 242 -25.69 20.76 -9.61
N ASN A 243 -26.39 21.51 -10.45
CA ASN A 243 -27.29 20.97 -11.45
C ASN A 243 -26.67 21.06 -12.84
N LEU A 244 -26.32 19.89 -13.41
CA LEU A 244 -25.84 19.72 -14.78
C LEU A 244 -27.02 19.34 -15.67
N VAL A 245 -27.16 19.99 -16.79
CA VAL A 245 -28.17 19.70 -17.81
C VAL A 245 -27.51 19.34 -19.12
N TRP A 246 -28.07 18.41 -19.84
CA TRP A 246 -27.60 18.06 -21.19
C TRP A 246 -28.73 17.56 -22.08
N GLN A 247 -28.52 17.77 -23.37
CA GLN A 247 -29.42 17.33 -24.43
C GLN A 247 -28.63 17.03 -25.71
N GLY A 248 -29.25 16.29 -26.61
CA GLY A 248 -28.64 16.00 -27.88
C GLY A 248 -28.88 14.61 -28.38
N LYS A 249 -27.93 14.04 -29.11
CA LYS A 249 -28.05 12.72 -29.72
C LYS A 249 -26.80 11.90 -29.48
N VAL A 250 -26.99 10.59 -29.26
CA VAL A 250 -25.94 9.59 -29.17
C VAL A 250 -26.34 8.43 -30.09
N GLY A 251 -25.37 7.89 -30.82
CA GLY A 251 -25.58 6.71 -31.65
C GLY A 251 -24.43 5.73 -31.53
N MET A 252 -24.70 4.46 -31.61
CA MET A 252 -23.73 3.36 -31.63
C MET A 252 -23.88 2.57 -32.92
N PRO A 253 -23.30 3.07 -34.06
CA PRO A 253 -23.48 2.45 -35.36
C PRO A 253 -22.81 1.08 -35.49
N ASN A 254 -21.85 0.77 -34.64
CA ASN A 254 -21.14 -0.51 -34.47
C ASN A 254 -20.60 -0.62 -33.06
N ASP A 255 -19.89 -1.71 -32.72
CA ASP A 255 -19.39 -2.00 -31.38
C ASP A 255 -18.26 -1.08 -30.93
N ASP A 256 -17.56 -0.43 -31.86
CA ASP A 256 -16.37 0.37 -31.60
C ASP A 256 -16.66 1.87 -31.54
N ASP A 257 -17.68 2.36 -32.28
CA ASP A 257 -17.94 3.78 -32.47
C ASP A 257 -19.14 4.29 -31.68
N ILE A 258 -18.94 5.39 -30.96
CA ILE A 258 -20.02 6.17 -30.36
C ILE A 258 -20.10 7.52 -31.07
N THR A 259 -21.15 7.78 -31.83
CA THR A 259 -21.44 9.08 -32.43
C THR A 259 -22.22 9.96 -31.45
N MET A 260 -21.92 11.24 -31.41
CA MET A 260 -22.63 12.15 -30.49
C MET A 260 -22.78 13.56 -31.07
N ASP A 261 -23.84 14.24 -30.69
CA ASP A 261 -24.07 15.67 -30.86
C ASP A 261 -24.78 16.20 -29.59
N LEU A 262 -23.98 16.59 -28.61
CA LEU A 262 -24.40 16.90 -27.26
C LEU A 262 -24.11 18.37 -26.90
N THR A 263 -25.02 18.98 -26.16
CA THR A 263 -24.78 20.23 -25.44
C THR A 263 -25.04 20.00 -23.96
N PHE A 264 -24.22 20.61 -23.10
CA PHE A 264 -24.34 20.48 -21.66
C PHE A 264 -23.93 21.77 -20.95
N GLY A 265 -24.39 21.93 -19.71
CA GLY A 265 -24.05 23.07 -18.91
C GLY A 265 -24.57 22.99 -17.48
N ALA A 266 -24.21 23.99 -16.68
CA ALA A 266 -24.73 24.21 -15.34
C ALA A 266 -25.38 25.60 -15.28
N PRO A 267 -26.65 25.75 -15.65
CA PRO A 267 -27.32 27.02 -15.68
C PRO A 267 -27.57 27.53 -14.25
N LYS A 268 -27.31 28.85 -14.04
CA LYS A 268 -27.61 29.55 -12.77
C LYS A 268 -27.00 28.93 -11.51
N THR A 269 -25.81 28.34 -11.64
CA THR A 269 -25.14 27.72 -10.52
C THR A 269 -24.42 28.74 -9.66
N ASP A 270 -24.63 28.69 -8.36
CA ASP A 270 -23.86 29.48 -7.41
C ASP A 270 -22.46 28.84 -7.23
N PHE A 271 -21.44 29.65 -6.97
CA PHE A 271 -20.09 29.16 -6.75
C PHE A 271 -20.01 28.17 -5.59
N LYS A 272 -20.92 28.24 -4.63
CA LYS A 272 -21.05 27.31 -3.52
C LYS A 272 -21.17 25.84 -4.01
N GLU A 273 -21.93 25.63 -5.06
CA GLU A 273 -22.33 24.30 -5.48
C GLU A 273 -21.16 23.50 -6.04
N ILE A 274 -20.23 24.16 -6.77
CA ILE A 274 -19.03 23.47 -7.24
C ILE A 274 -18.05 23.14 -6.12
N LEU A 275 -18.03 23.96 -5.06
CA LEU A 275 -17.18 23.69 -3.90
C LEU A 275 -17.60 22.41 -3.18
N SER A 276 -18.89 22.04 -3.25
CA SER A 276 -19.39 20.79 -2.66
C SER A 276 -18.86 19.53 -3.33
N LEU A 277 -18.23 19.64 -4.51
CA LEU A 277 -17.62 18.58 -5.26
C LEU A 277 -16.11 18.47 -5.02
N ILE A 278 -15.50 19.40 -4.26
CA ILE A 278 -14.10 19.26 -3.88
C ILE A 278 -13.97 18.06 -2.96
N PRO A 279 -13.05 17.11 -3.24
CA PRO A 279 -12.88 15.92 -2.43
C PRO A 279 -12.74 16.25 -0.94
N ALA A 280 -13.37 15.45 -0.08
CA ALA A 280 -13.41 15.69 1.37
C ALA A 280 -12.00 15.65 2.03
N VAL A 281 -11.01 15.10 1.36
CA VAL A 281 -9.60 15.17 1.79
C VAL A 281 -9.10 16.62 1.86
N TYR A 282 -9.69 17.51 1.06
CA TYR A 282 -9.33 18.94 1.02
C TYR A 282 -10.31 19.82 1.79
N MET A 283 -11.56 19.36 2.03
CA MET A 283 -12.60 20.14 2.71
C MET A 283 -13.62 19.23 3.39
N THR A 284 -13.86 19.39 4.69
CA THR A 284 -14.67 18.47 5.49
C THR A 284 -16.14 18.87 5.72
N ASP A 285 -16.50 20.15 5.63
CA ASP A 285 -17.89 20.63 5.81
C ASP A 285 -18.20 21.87 4.96
N PHE A 286 -19.00 21.67 3.91
CA PHE A 286 -19.43 22.73 3.00
C PHE A 286 -20.73 23.40 3.37
N SER A 287 -21.55 22.76 4.20
CA SER A 287 -22.93 23.25 4.44
C SER A 287 -22.97 24.63 5.07
N ALA A 288 -22.00 24.89 5.92
CA ALA A 288 -21.90 26.13 6.67
C ALA A 288 -21.02 27.22 6.00
N VAL A 289 -20.35 26.91 4.88
CA VAL A 289 -19.45 27.84 4.19
C VAL A 289 -20.24 29.01 3.58
N LYS A 290 -19.84 30.24 3.92
CA LYS A 290 -20.36 31.44 3.30
C LYS A 290 -19.68 31.68 1.96
N THR A 291 -20.42 31.80 0.90
CA THR A 291 -19.90 32.02 -0.45
C THR A 291 -20.61 33.15 -1.16
N SER A 292 -19.95 33.73 -2.13
CA SER A 292 -20.54 34.62 -3.13
C SER A 292 -19.98 34.32 -4.50
N GLY A 293 -20.59 34.87 -5.53
CA GLY A 293 -20.18 34.70 -6.91
C GLY A 293 -20.99 33.62 -7.62
N LYS A 294 -20.87 33.62 -8.93
CA LYS A 294 -21.58 32.71 -9.81
C LYS A 294 -20.61 31.97 -10.72
N LEU A 295 -21.00 30.74 -11.06
CA LEU A 295 -20.31 29.91 -11.99
C LEU A 295 -21.16 29.78 -13.27
N ALA A 296 -20.51 29.90 -14.40
CA ALA A 296 -21.07 29.54 -15.69
C ALA A 296 -20.25 28.39 -16.28
N LEU A 297 -20.89 27.24 -16.43
CA LEU A 297 -20.34 26.08 -17.14
C LEU A 297 -21.20 25.81 -18.37
N ASN A 298 -20.57 25.69 -19.54
CA ASN A 298 -21.25 25.27 -20.74
C ASN A 298 -20.27 24.52 -21.63
N GLY A 299 -20.80 23.57 -22.40
CA GLY A 299 -20.02 22.77 -23.27
C GLY A 299 -20.82 22.10 -24.38
N MET A 300 -20.09 21.59 -25.34
CA MET A 300 -20.61 20.75 -26.41
C MET A 300 -19.64 19.65 -26.75
N ALA A 301 -20.18 18.53 -27.27
CA ALA A 301 -19.40 17.43 -27.85
C ALA A 301 -20.09 16.95 -29.13
N LYS A 302 -19.36 16.90 -30.25
CA LYS A 302 -19.91 16.51 -31.56
C LYS A 302 -18.91 15.72 -32.37
N GLY A 303 -19.33 14.56 -32.86
CA GLY A 303 -18.51 13.67 -33.71
C GLY A 303 -18.50 12.24 -33.20
N THR A 304 -17.49 11.50 -33.56
CA THR A 304 -17.31 10.09 -33.18
C THR A 304 -16.28 9.96 -32.08
N TYR A 305 -16.57 9.11 -31.11
CA TYR A 305 -15.65 8.64 -30.07
C TYR A 305 -15.33 7.15 -30.33
N ASN A 306 -14.06 6.80 -30.32
CA ASN A 306 -13.55 5.43 -30.29
C ASN A 306 -12.14 5.41 -29.65
N GLU A 307 -11.44 4.26 -29.66
CA GLU A 307 -10.11 4.11 -29.04
C GLU A 307 -9.06 5.14 -29.53
N THR A 308 -9.19 5.64 -30.76
CA THR A 308 -8.19 6.53 -31.38
C THR A 308 -8.71 7.94 -31.67
N THR A 309 -10.02 8.15 -31.56
CA THR A 309 -10.68 9.38 -32.02
C THR A 309 -11.56 9.97 -30.93
N LEU A 310 -11.36 11.25 -30.63
CA LEU A 310 -12.27 12.05 -29.79
C LEU A 310 -13.31 12.78 -30.64
N PRO A 311 -14.55 12.98 -30.17
CA PRO A 311 -15.46 13.95 -30.77
C PRO A 311 -14.86 15.36 -30.65
N GLY A 312 -15.25 16.24 -31.52
CA GLY A 312 -15.02 17.67 -31.31
C GLY A 312 -15.75 18.13 -30.07
N PHE A 313 -15.05 18.77 -29.12
CA PHE A 313 -15.68 19.32 -27.94
C PHE A 313 -15.17 20.71 -27.59
N ASN A 314 -15.98 21.46 -26.86
CA ASN A 314 -15.63 22.76 -26.30
C ASN A 314 -16.29 22.91 -24.92
N LEU A 315 -15.48 23.05 -23.89
CA LEU A 315 -15.90 23.28 -22.50
C LEU A 315 -15.46 24.68 -22.07
N ASN A 316 -16.37 25.47 -21.54
CA ASN A 316 -16.09 26.79 -21.00
C ASN A 316 -16.52 26.81 -19.52
N LEU A 317 -15.60 27.18 -18.66
CA LEU A 317 -15.85 27.45 -17.24
C LEU A 317 -15.48 28.90 -16.92
N LYS A 318 -16.41 29.64 -16.40
CA LYS A 318 -16.22 31.04 -15.99
C LYS A 318 -16.70 31.24 -14.55
N VAL A 319 -15.86 31.85 -13.74
CA VAL A 319 -16.19 32.32 -12.38
C VAL A 319 -15.79 33.76 -12.29
N ASP A 320 -16.71 34.60 -11.85
CA ASP A 320 -16.50 36.05 -11.72
C ASP A 320 -16.70 36.48 -10.26
N ASP A 321 -15.68 37.12 -9.70
CA ASP A 321 -15.64 37.72 -8.36
C ASP A 321 -16.25 36.85 -7.25
N ALA A 322 -15.88 35.59 -7.23
CA ALA A 322 -16.35 34.65 -6.22
C ALA A 322 -15.54 34.79 -4.93
N SER A 323 -16.13 34.35 -3.85
CA SER A 323 -15.48 34.26 -2.55
C SER A 323 -16.00 33.08 -1.76
N PHE A 324 -15.20 32.59 -0.81
CA PHE A 324 -15.69 31.68 0.22
C PHE A 324 -15.05 31.98 1.58
N GLN A 325 -15.79 31.70 2.64
CA GLN A 325 -15.36 31.81 4.02
C GLN A 325 -16.04 30.76 4.89
N TYR A 326 -15.28 30.04 5.67
CA TYR A 326 -15.82 29.17 6.72
C TYR A 326 -16.38 30.01 7.88
N PRO A 327 -17.49 29.60 8.50
CA PRO A 327 -18.16 30.41 9.54
C PRO A 327 -17.28 30.76 10.72
N ASP A 328 -16.46 29.83 11.15
CA ASP A 328 -15.63 29.94 12.36
C ASP A 328 -14.21 30.45 12.04
N LEU A 329 -13.91 30.78 10.78
CA LEU A 329 -12.60 31.26 10.37
C LEU A 329 -12.60 32.77 10.11
N PRO A 330 -11.50 33.45 10.51
CA PRO A 330 -11.49 34.93 10.53
C PRO A 330 -11.34 35.58 9.15
N LYS A 331 -10.84 34.82 8.14
CA LYS A 331 -10.53 35.34 6.82
C LYS A 331 -11.26 34.58 5.71
N LYS A 332 -11.37 35.22 4.56
CA LYS A 332 -11.97 34.66 3.35
C LYS A 332 -10.96 34.59 2.23
N VAL A 333 -11.20 33.69 1.27
CA VAL A 333 -10.63 33.80 -0.07
C VAL A 333 -11.59 34.57 -0.91
N GLU A 334 -11.12 35.63 -1.56
CA GLU A 334 -11.96 36.59 -2.29
C GLU A 334 -11.38 36.90 -3.67
N GLN A 335 -12.16 37.61 -4.48
CA GLN A 335 -11.82 38.01 -5.84
C GLN A 335 -11.47 36.81 -6.71
N ILE A 336 -12.08 35.64 -6.45
CA ILE A 336 -11.84 34.45 -7.23
C ILE A 336 -12.42 34.65 -8.62
N ALA A 337 -11.56 34.63 -9.62
CA ALA A 337 -11.95 34.74 -11.03
C ALA A 337 -11.27 33.64 -11.84
N ILE A 338 -12.09 32.90 -12.59
CA ILE A 338 -11.62 31.79 -13.45
C ILE A 338 -12.17 32.05 -14.87
N ASP A 339 -11.31 31.92 -15.87
CA ASP A 339 -11.70 31.87 -17.29
C ASP A 339 -10.91 30.71 -17.94
N LEU A 340 -11.56 29.55 -18.01
CA LEU A 340 -11.01 28.33 -18.55
C LEU A 340 -11.80 27.88 -19.79
N ASN A 341 -11.08 27.62 -20.86
CA ASN A 341 -11.62 26.96 -22.05
C ASN A 341 -10.81 25.70 -22.35
N VAL A 342 -11.47 24.57 -22.56
CA VAL A 342 -10.86 23.31 -23.02
C VAL A 342 -11.57 22.90 -24.28
N MET A 343 -10.83 22.77 -25.40
CA MET A 343 -11.40 22.42 -26.67
C MET A 343 -10.56 21.39 -27.44
N ASN A 344 -11.25 20.58 -28.22
CA ASN A 344 -10.65 19.74 -29.25
C ASN A 344 -11.53 19.85 -30.49
N PRO A 345 -11.02 20.12 -31.69
CA PRO A 345 -11.83 20.19 -32.92
C PRO A 345 -12.34 18.84 -33.39
N GLY A 346 -11.96 17.75 -32.76
CA GLY A 346 -12.28 16.37 -33.10
C GLY A 346 -11.09 15.63 -33.71
N GLY A 347 -11.13 14.28 -33.61
CA GLY A 347 -10.08 13.40 -34.10
C GLY A 347 -9.04 13.09 -33.01
N ASP A 348 -7.80 13.36 -33.30
CA ASP A 348 -6.68 13.07 -32.42
C ASP A 348 -6.81 13.79 -31.05
N PRO A 349 -6.71 13.08 -29.91
CA PRO A 349 -6.63 13.68 -28.57
C PRO A 349 -5.58 14.79 -28.44
N ASP A 350 -4.52 14.70 -29.20
CA ASP A 350 -3.43 15.69 -29.21
C ASP A 350 -3.81 17.06 -29.77
N ARG A 351 -4.96 17.16 -30.46
CA ARG A 351 -5.50 18.45 -30.91
C ARG A 351 -6.19 19.24 -29.80
N THR A 352 -6.19 18.70 -28.57
CA THR A 352 -6.75 19.38 -27.40
C THR A 352 -5.97 20.65 -27.07
N VAL A 353 -6.71 21.73 -26.82
CA VAL A 353 -6.18 23.01 -26.33
C VAL A 353 -6.80 23.29 -24.97
N ILE A 354 -5.97 23.45 -23.94
CA ILE A 354 -6.35 23.87 -22.60
C ILE A 354 -5.93 25.33 -22.42
N ASN A 355 -6.87 26.23 -22.23
CA ASN A 355 -6.61 27.65 -22.14
C ASN A 355 -7.21 28.22 -20.84
N LEU A 356 -6.41 28.29 -19.79
CA LEU A 356 -6.70 29.02 -18.56
C LEU A 356 -6.24 30.46 -18.74
N LYS A 357 -7.12 31.30 -19.26
CA LYS A 357 -6.82 32.73 -19.55
C LYS A 357 -6.60 33.50 -18.26
N LYS A 358 -7.32 33.14 -17.19
CA LYS A 358 -7.26 33.75 -15.89
C LYS A 358 -7.62 32.76 -14.81
N PHE A 359 -6.78 32.67 -13.80
CA PHE A 359 -7.11 32.16 -12.48
C PHE A 359 -6.53 33.14 -11.46
N HIS A 360 -7.39 33.95 -10.87
CA HIS A 360 -7.04 34.94 -9.88
C HIS A 360 -7.75 34.65 -8.58
N PHE A 361 -7.06 34.82 -7.48
CA PHE A 361 -7.68 34.88 -6.15
C PHE A 361 -6.84 35.74 -5.21
N GLN A 362 -7.48 36.22 -4.15
CA GLN A 362 -6.83 36.94 -3.07
C GLN A 362 -7.07 36.20 -1.75
N MET A 363 -5.99 35.88 -1.05
CA MET A 363 -6.03 35.22 0.25
C MET A 363 -5.34 36.11 1.28
N ALA A 364 -6.09 36.51 2.33
CA ALA A 364 -5.58 37.38 3.37
C ALA A 364 -4.93 38.68 2.83
N GLY A 365 -5.49 39.26 1.76
CA GLY A 365 -5.00 40.49 1.14
C GLY A 365 -3.84 40.27 0.14
N ASN A 366 -3.37 39.04 -0.06
CA ASN A 366 -2.30 38.73 -1.02
C ASN A 366 -2.89 38.15 -2.31
N PRO A 367 -2.69 38.79 -3.47
CA PRO A 367 -3.17 38.30 -4.75
C PRO A 367 -2.26 37.19 -5.30
N PHE A 368 -2.89 36.26 -6.03
CA PHE A 368 -2.21 35.21 -6.77
C PHE A 368 -2.87 35.05 -8.14
N ASP A 369 -2.06 35.08 -9.18
CA ASP A 369 -2.49 35.01 -10.57
C ASP A 369 -1.82 33.82 -11.28
N VAL A 370 -2.61 33.05 -12.03
CA VAL A 370 -2.15 31.98 -12.91
C VAL A 370 -2.76 32.16 -14.28
N ARG A 371 -1.94 32.02 -15.31
CA ARG A 371 -2.35 31.91 -16.71
C ARG A 371 -1.65 30.70 -17.33
N MET A 372 -2.38 29.94 -18.14
CA MET A 372 -1.81 28.75 -18.78
C MET A 372 -2.49 28.44 -20.10
N LEU A 373 -1.73 28.22 -21.13
CA LEU A 373 -2.16 27.70 -22.41
C LEU A 373 -1.33 26.44 -22.73
N ILE A 374 -2.01 25.32 -22.94
CA ILE A 374 -1.38 24.06 -23.37
C ILE A 374 -2.01 23.64 -24.69
N LYS A 375 -1.19 23.32 -25.67
CA LYS A 375 -1.56 22.72 -26.97
C LYS A 375 -0.79 21.41 -27.12
N THR A 376 -1.30 20.52 -27.93
CA THR A 376 -0.69 19.21 -28.21
C THR A 376 -0.24 18.47 -26.94
N PRO A 377 -1.19 18.26 -25.95
CA PRO A 377 -0.84 17.85 -24.59
C PRO A 377 -0.28 16.42 -24.47
N THR A 378 -0.54 15.56 -25.45
CA THR A 378 -0.18 14.13 -25.39
C THR A 378 1.13 13.81 -26.11
N SER A 379 1.42 14.44 -27.25
CA SER A 379 2.63 14.14 -28.04
C SER A 379 3.78 15.10 -27.73
N ASP A 380 3.54 16.40 -27.85
CA ASP A 380 4.56 17.44 -27.70
C ASP A 380 3.93 18.71 -27.09
N PRO A 381 3.76 18.76 -25.74
CA PRO A 381 3.14 19.89 -25.07
C PRO A 381 3.78 21.23 -25.44
N ASP A 382 2.98 22.12 -26.06
CA ASP A 382 3.32 23.53 -26.32
C ASP A 382 2.68 24.37 -25.21
N ILE A 383 3.50 24.83 -24.29
CA ILE A 383 3.08 25.46 -23.03
C ILE A 383 3.37 26.96 -23.09
N ASP A 384 2.44 27.78 -22.62
CA ASP A 384 2.62 29.19 -22.27
C ASP A 384 1.95 29.43 -20.92
N ALA A 385 2.72 29.44 -19.83
CA ALA A 385 2.24 29.53 -18.47
C ALA A 385 2.95 30.64 -17.68
N SER A 386 2.20 31.32 -16.83
CA SER A 386 2.70 32.35 -15.92
C SER A 386 2.07 32.19 -14.54
N PHE A 387 2.92 32.29 -13.51
CA PHE A 387 2.56 32.19 -12.10
C PHE A 387 3.08 33.44 -11.38
N LYS A 388 2.22 34.22 -10.74
CA LYS A 388 2.63 35.44 -10.08
C LYS A 388 1.85 35.72 -8.82
N GLY A 389 2.53 35.88 -7.70
CA GLY A 389 1.88 36.25 -6.47
C GLY A 389 2.66 35.90 -5.22
N LYS A 390 2.05 36.23 -4.09
CA LYS A 390 2.54 35.95 -2.75
C LYS A 390 1.44 35.26 -1.94
N LEU A 391 1.76 34.16 -1.27
CA LEU A 391 0.85 33.47 -0.37
C LEU A 391 1.47 33.42 1.04
N GLU A 392 0.76 33.95 2.01
CA GLU A 392 1.05 33.73 3.43
C GLU A 392 0.38 32.44 3.85
N LEU A 393 1.14 31.33 3.89
CA LEU A 393 0.60 29.98 4.13
C LEU A 393 -0.03 29.84 5.51
N GLY A 394 0.43 30.60 6.52
CA GLY A 394 -0.23 30.67 7.82
C GLY A 394 -1.68 31.14 7.74
N SER A 395 -2.03 31.92 6.71
CA SER A 395 -3.39 32.33 6.45
C SER A 395 -4.30 31.22 5.90
N VAL A 396 -3.73 30.07 5.54
CA VAL A 396 -4.53 28.88 5.13
C VAL A 396 -5.44 28.45 6.29
N ALA A 397 -4.90 28.40 7.52
CA ALA A 397 -5.67 28.09 8.73
C ALA A 397 -6.77 29.15 9.02
N ASP A 398 -6.60 30.39 8.51
CA ASP A 398 -7.59 31.46 8.65
C ASP A 398 -8.72 31.38 7.61
N VAL A 399 -8.53 30.61 6.52
CA VAL A 399 -9.48 30.50 5.40
C VAL A 399 -9.97 29.08 5.14
N MET A 400 -9.29 28.05 5.65
CA MET A 400 -9.66 26.63 5.54
C MET A 400 -9.58 25.95 6.90
N PRO A 401 -10.56 25.11 7.27
CA PRO A 401 -10.50 24.34 8.50
C PRO A 401 -9.43 23.25 8.38
N LEU A 402 -8.36 23.39 9.13
CA LEU A 402 -7.36 22.36 9.32
C LEU A 402 -7.76 21.45 10.48
N GLU A 403 -7.30 20.21 10.50
CA GLU A 403 -7.42 19.38 11.70
C GLU A 403 -6.68 20.06 12.87
N LYS A 404 -7.15 19.84 14.11
CA LYS A 404 -6.63 20.55 15.29
C LYS A 404 -5.11 20.49 15.46
N GLU A 405 -4.49 19.47 14.92
CA GLU A 405 -3.05 19.22 15.03
C GLU A 405 -2.30 19.61 13.76
N ASP A 406 -3.02 19.94 12.69
CA ASP A 406 -2.40 20.35 11.43
C ASP A 406 -1.97 21.82 11.54
N LYS A 407 -0.73 22.04 11.15
CA LYS A 407 -0.13 23.38 11.12
C LYS A 407 0.57 23.59 9.79
N ILE A 408 0.23 24.67 9.14
CA ILE A 408 0.95 25.15 7.96
C ILE A 408 1.24 26.64 8.13
N THR A 409 2.49 27.04 7.98
CA THR A 409 2.89 28.45 8.05
C THR A 409 3.97 28.73 7.02
N GLY A 410 4.34 30.00 6.85
CA GLY A 410 5.38 30.43 5.94
C GLY A 410 4.87 31.31 4.81
N THR A 411 5.77 31.73 3.97
CA THR A 411 5.49 32.57 2.80
C THR A 411 6.00 31.90 1.54
N LEU A 412 5.11 31.76 0.54
CA LEU A 412 5.43 31.36 -0.83
C LEU A 412 5.35 32.58 -1.74
N ILE A 413 6.43 32.89 -2.44
CA ILE A 413 6.46 33.88 -3.51
C ILE A 413 6.66 33.13 -4.84
N ALA A 414 5.82 33.43 -5.82
CA ALA A 414 5.90 32.87 -7.16
C ALA A 414 6.02 34.03 -8.17
N ASP A 415 7.00 33.94 -9.03
CA ASP A 415 7.13 34.80 -10.23
C ASP A 415 7.87 33.98 -11.29
N ALA A 416 7.11 33.30 -12.15
CA ALA A 416 7.68 32.41 -13.14
C ALA A 416 6.88 32.40 -14.44
N ASP A 417 7.60 32.41 -15.56
CA ASP A 417 7.07 32.24 -16.92
C ASP A 417 7.71 31.01 -17.58
N LEU A 418 6.87 30.17 -18.18
CA LEU A 418 7.26 29.02 -18.99
C LEU A 418 6.63 29.14 -20.38
N LYS A 419 7.43 29.05 -21.44
CA LYS A 419 6.89 29.10 -22.81
C LYS A 419 7.75 28.32 -23.79
N GLY A 420 7.12 27.42 -24.51
CA GLY A 420 7.77 26.61 -25.56
C GLY A 420 7.24 25.20 -25.62
N ARG A 421 7.82 24.40 -26.49
CA ARG A 421 7.48 22.99 -26.67
C ARG A 421 8.41 22.10 -25.88
N GLN A 422 7.90 20.98 -25.42
CA GLN A 422 8.74 19.97 -24.74
C GLN A 422 9.83 19.48 -25.70
N SER A 423 9.52 19.22 -26.97
CA SER A 423 10.50 18.78 -27.96
C SER A 423 11.71 19.72 -28.11
N TYR A 424 11.56 21.00 -27.79
CA TYR A 424 12.71 21.90 -27.78
C TYR A 424 13.71 21.56 -26.70
N LEU A 425 13.23 21.10 -25.55
CA LEU A 425 14.09 20.64 -24.46
C LEU A 425 14.72 19.28 -24.79
N ASP A 426 13.93 18.35 -25.33
CA ASP A 426 14.37 17.00 -25.72
C ASP A 426 15.47 17.06 -26.79
N ASN A 427 15.30 17.94 -27.74
CA ASN A 427 16.25 18.17 -28.85
C ASN A 427 17.35 19.21 -28.51
N LYS A 428 17.45 19.63 -27.22
CA LYS A 428 18.44 20.60 -26.74
C LYS A 428 18.39 21.96 -27.45
N GLN A 429 17.24 22.35 -27.96
CA GLN A 429 16.98 23.67 -28.59
C GLN A 429 16.53 24.66 -27.50
N TYR A 430 17.38 24.88 -26.54
CA TYR A 430 17.12 25.70 -25.34
C TYR A 430 16.84 27.17 -25.63
N ASP A 431 17.31 27.68 -26.74
CA ASP A 431 17.07 29.04 -27.26
C ASP A 431 15.60 29.26 -27.65
N ARG A 432 14.86 28.17 -27.92
CA ARG A 432 13.46 28.21 -28.30
C ARG A 432 12.50 28.01 -27.14
N PHE A 433 13.00 27.67 -25.95
CA PHE A 433 12.21 27.47 -24.75
C PHE A 433 12.52 28.55 -23.71
N VAL A 434 11.51 29.30 -23.29
CA VAL A 434 11.60 30.26 -22.20
C VAL A 434 11.21 29.55 -20.90
N ALA A 435 12.11 29.49 -19.95
CA ALA A 435 11.82 29.17 -18.56
C ALA A 435 12.60 30.17 -17.70
N ARG A 436 11.88 31.00 -16.98
CA ARG A 436 12.48 32.05 -16.16
C ARG A 436 11.63 32.32 -14.93
N GLY A 437 12.27 32.93 -13.93
CA GLY A 437 11.61 33.29 -12.68
C GLY A 437 11.96 32.30 -11.57
N GLU A 438 11.22 32.39 -10.48
CA GLU A 438 11.52 31.64 -9.28
C GLU A 438 10.30 31.37 -8.39
N PHE A 439 10.40 30.30 -7.61
CA PHE A 439 9.57 30.05 -6.44
C PHE A 439 10.43 30.13 -5.19
N ILE A 440 10.02 30.96 -4.23
CA ILE A 440 10.71 31.14 -2.96
C ILE A 440 9.76 30.78 -1.83
N LEU A 441 10.18 29.83 -1.00
CA LEU A 441 9.48 29.42 0.21
C LEU A 441 10.32 29.83 1.43
N THR A 442 9.71 30.57 2.36
CA THR A 442 10.41 31.04 3.57
C THR A 442 9.61 30.75 4.82
N ASN A 443 10.32 30.38 5.90
CA ASN A 443 9.76 30.11 7.23
C ASN A 443 8.57 29.13 7.18
N PHE A 444 8.63 28.17 6.27
CA PHE A 444 7.58 27.17 6.10
C PHE A 444 7.68 26.15 7.24
N GLU A 445 6.53 25.89 7.87
CA GLU A 445 6.36 24.82 8.83
C GLU A 445 5.14 24.00 8.42
N TYR A 446 5.29 22.69 8.38
CA TYR A 446 4.21 21.76 8.13
C TYR A 446 4.25 20.64 9.16
N ALA A 447 3.13 20.49 9.89
CA ALA A 447 2.93 19.43 10.86
C ALA A 447 1.53 18.84 10.66
N THR A 448 1.42 17.53 10.77
CA THR A 448 0.16 16.77 10.71
C THR A 448 0.32 15.48 11.50
N LYS A 449 -0.78 14.83 11.88
CA LYS A 449 -0.77 13.55 12.60
C LYS A 449 -0.06 12.42 11.87
N SER A 450 -0.09 12.44 10.54
CA SER A 450 0.56 11.43 9.70
C SER A 450 2.08 11.57 9.64
N LEU A 451 2.62 12.74 10.00
CA LEU A 451 4.05 12.99 10.06
C LEU A 451 4.57 12.76 11.48
N ALA A 452 5.55 11.87 11.63
CA ALA A 452 6.21 11.65 12.91
C ALA A 452 6.88 12.92 13.47
N LEU A 453 7.25 13.87 12.61
CA LEU A 453 7.93 15.12 12.96
C LEU A 453 7.46 16.26 12.08
N PRO A 454 7.33 17.49 12.61
CA PRO A 454 7.10 18.67 11.81
C PRO A 454 8.27 18.95 10.87
N ILE A 455 7.97 19.35 9.63
CA ILE A 455 8.93 19.78 8.64
C ILE A 455 9.04 21.30 8.72
N ASN A 456 10.23 21.80 8.93
CA ASN A 456 10.51 23.23 8.99
C ASN A 456 11.48 23.62 7.88
N VAL A 457 11.01 24.34 6.86
CA VAL A 457 11.86 24.89 5.80
C VAL A 457 12.10 26.35 6.10
N LYS A 458 13.32 26.67 6.48
CA LYS A 458 13.71 28.05 6.71
C LYS A 458 13.72 28.84 5.40
N TYR A 459 14.24 28.21 4.35
CA TYR A 459 14.35 28.81 3.04
C TYR A 459 14.45 27.74 1.96
N ALA A 460 13.68 27.89 0.88
CA ALA A 460 13.86 27.10 -0.34
C ALA A 460 13.67 28.03 -1.55
N GLN A 461 14.56 27.94 -2.53
CA GLN A 461 14.50 28.72 -3.76
C GLN A 461 14.64 27.79 -4.96
N PHE A 462 13.62 27.77 -5.79
CA PHE A 462 13.60 27.11 -7.08
C PHE A 462 13.69 28.17 -8.18
N LYS A 463 14.63 28.00 -9.10
CA LYS A 463 14.78 28.85 -10.28
C LYS A 463 14.52 28.06 -11.54
N PHE A 464 13.71 28.62 -12.39
CA PHE A 464 13.36 28.03 -13.67
C PHE A 464 14.44 28.34 -14.71
N ALA A 465 14.93 27.32 -15.38
CA ALA A 465 15.81 27.39 -16.54
C ALA A 465 15.28 26.44 -17.63
N PRO A 466 15.55 26.72 -18.93
CA PRO A 466 15.08 25.85 -20.01
C PRO A 466 15.55 24.41 -19.90
N THR A 467 16.74 24.18 -19.34
CA THR A 467 17.36 22.87 -19.24
C THR A 467 16.97 22.11 -17.97
N HIS A 468 16.55 22.85 -16.93
CA HIS A 468 16.32 22.27 -15.62
C HIS A 468 15.55 23.23 -14.69
N LEU A 469 14.98 22.68 -13.66
CA LEU A 469 14.53 23.41 -12.47
C LEU A 469 15.68 23.34 -11.45
N GLU A 470 16.29 24.48 -11.14
CA GLU A 470 17.39 24.58 -10.18
C GLU A 470 16.82 24.72 -8.76
N LEU A 471 17.18 23.82 -7.86
CA LEU A 471 17.08 24.04 -6.42
C LEU A 471 18.34 24.84 -6.02
N ALA A 472 18.24 26.17 -6.08
CA ALA A 472 19.38 27.06 -5.82
C ALA A 472 19.80 26.99 -4.34
N SER A 473 18.84 26.85 -3.43
CA SER A 473 19.10 26.71 -2.00
C SER A 473 17.91 26.02 -1.33
N PHE A 474 18.22 25.16 -0.37
CA PHE A 474 17.28 24.53 0.53
C PHE A 474 17.89 24.46 1.93
N ASP A 475 17.22 24.98 2.93
CA ASP A 475 17.61 24.93 4.35
C ASP A 475 16.39 24.52 5.17
N ALA A 476 16.40 23.32 5.71
CA ALA A 476 15.26 22.75 6.42
C ALA A 476 15.69 21.97 7.67
N LYS A 477 14.72 21.69 8.54
CA LYS A 477 14.83 20.85 9.72
C LYS A 477 13.63 19.91 9.87
N ALA A 478 13.87 18.69 10.35
CA ALA A 478 12.86 17.79 10.83
C ALA A 478 13.32 17.19 12.17
N GLY A 479 12.68 17.58 13.25
CA GLY A 479 13.13 17.27 14.59
C GLY A 479 14.55 17.79 14.86
N LYS A 480 15.48 16.89 15.21
CA LYS A 480 16.90 17.22 15.44
C LYS A 480 17.72 17.31 14.15
N SER A 481 17.18 16.74 13.06
CA SER A 481 17.88 16.68 11.78
C SER A 481 17.80 18.00 11.02
N ASP A 482 18.94 18.44 10.45
CA ASP A 482 19.01 19.55 9.54
C ASP A 482 19.38 19.07 8.12
N PHE A 483 18.87 19.79 7.13
CA PHE A 483 19.08 19.50 5.71
C PHE A 483 19.44 20.78 4.98
N LYS A 484 20.54 20.77 4.29
CA LYS A 484 20.87 21.79 3.29
C LYS A 484 21.09 21.09 1.97
N ALA A 485 20.36 21.54 0.96
CA ALA A 485 20.45 20.96 -0.35
C ALA A 485 20.54 22.03 -1.45
N SER A 486 21.17 21.66 -2.53
CA SER A 486 21.15 22.38 -3.81
C SER A 486 21.25 21.37 -4.94
N GLY A 487 20.77 21.72 -6.11
CA GLY A 487 20.79 20.76 -7.21
C GLY A 487 19.94 21.15 -8.40
N LYS A 488 19.67 20.15 -9.23
CA LYS A 488 18.89 20.32 -10.44
C LYS A 488 17.90 19.18 -10.60
N ILE A 489 16.75 19.51 -11.15
CA ILE A 489 15.75 18.56 -11.62
C ILE A 489 15.66 18.75 -13.13
N GLU A 490 16.00 17.74 -13.89
CA GLU A 490 15.91 17.72 -15.35
C GLU A 490 14.64 16.97 -15.77
N ASN A 491 14.14 17.23 -16.98
CA ASN A 491 12.92 16.64 -17.50
C ASN A 491 11.67 16.84 -16.61
N TYR A 492 11.63 17.96 -15.88
CA TYR A 492 10.55 18.24 -14.94
C TYR A 492 9.16 18.40 -15.63
N LEU A 493 9.14 18.88 -16.89
CA LEU A 493 7.91 18.97 -17.67
C LEU A 493 7.45 17.59 -18.19
N GLY A 494 8.38 16.75 -18.65
CA GLY A 494 8.07 15.39 -19.08
C GLY A 494 7.52 14.54 -17.94
N TYR A 495 8.12 14.65 -16.77
CA TYR A 495 7.62 14.00 -15.56
C TYR A 495 6.22 14.49 -15.17
N ALA A 496 6.01 15.82 -15.13
CA ALA A 496 4.75 16.40 -14.67
C ALA A 496 3.57 16.18 -15.64
N LEU A 497 3.85 16.05 -16.95
CA LEU A 497 2.81 15.99 -17.97
C LEU A 497 2.61 14.61 -18.58
N LYS A 498 3.63 13.73 -18.52
CA LYS A 498 3.64 12.44 -19.22
C LYS A 498 4.10 11.26 -18.35
N ASP A 499 4.30 11.50 -17.04
CA ASP A 499 4.85 10.52 -16.11
C ASP A 499 6.19 9.91 -16.58
N GLU A 500 7.00 10.71 -17.30
CA GLU A 500 8.33 10.31 -17.75
C GLU A 500 9.33 10.27 -16.60
N LEU A 501 10.49 9.66 -16.85
CA LEU A 501 11.57 9.54 -15.88
C LEU A 501 12.04 10.90 -15.36
N LEU A 502 11.90 11.15 -14.06
CA LEU A 502 12.43 12.35 -13.40
C LEU A 502 13.94 12.19 -13.19
N LYS A 503 14.73 13.08 -13.80
CA LYS A 503 16.18 13.11 -13.62
C LYS A 503 16.57 14.21 -12.66
N GLY A 504 17.57 13.95 -11.82
CA GLY A 504 18.04 14.96 -10.89
C GLY A 504 19.45 14.72 -10.37
N SER A 505 20.08 15.80 -9.93
CA SER A 505 21.36 15.72 -9.23
C SER A 505 21.36 16.72 -8.09
N PHE A 506 21.70 16.26 -6.87
CA PHE A 506 21.65 17.08 -5.67
C PHE A 506 22.89 16.92 -4.82
N ASN A 507 23.28 18.01 -4.18
CA ASN A 507 24.23 18.02 -3.08
C ASN A 507 23.44 18.14 -1.78
N LEU A 508 23.57 17.16 -0.90
CA LEU A 508 22.94 17.16 0.41
C LEU A 508 24.02 17.30 1.48
N SER A 509 23.85 18.26 2.35
CA SER A 509 24.69 18.42 3.53
C SER A 509 23.86 18.54 4.80
N SER A 510 24.39 18.03 5.92
CA SER A 510 23.74 18.06 7.23
C SER A 510 24.81 18.15 8.32
N THR A 511 24.50 18.89 9.38
CA THR A 511 25.34 18.87 10.59
C THR A 511 24.95 17.71 11.49
N LEU A 512 23.67 17.38 11.55
CA LEU A 512 23.12 16.23 12.28
C LEU A 512 21.95 15.61 11.52
N LEU A 513 22.06 14.34 11.20
CA LEU A 513 21.00 13.52 10.65
C LEU A 513 20.67 12.39 11.62
N ASP A 514 19.55 12.49 12.32
CA ASP A 514 19.04 11.45 13.23
C ASP A 514 18.02 10.57 12.46
N VAL A 515 18.51 9.49 11.87
CA VAL A 515 17.69 8.58 11.07
C VAL A 515 16.66 7.87 11.94
N ASN A 516 16.99 7.55 13.20
CA ASN A 516 16.05 6.92 14.13
C ASN A 516 14.82 7.78 14.33
N GLN A 517 15.01 9.07 14.55
CA GLN A 517 13.91 10.01 14.73
C GLN A 517 13.10 10.19 13.44
N LEU A 518 13.76 10.26 12.29
CA LEU A 518 13.10 10.41 10.98
C LEU A 518 12.25 9.19 10.61
N MET A 519 12.69 7.99 10.99
CA MET A 519 11.97 6.74 10.74
C MET A 519 10.99 6.36 11.86
N GLY A 520 10.88 7.14 12.93
CA GLY A 520 10.10 6.78 14.11
C GLY A 520 10.65 5.57 14.88
N ILE A 521 11.91 5.20 14.65
CA ILE A 521 12.57 4.08 15.33
C ILE A 521 12.98 4.53 16.74
N VAL A 522 12.50 3.83 17.75
CA VAL A 522 12.99 4.01 19.14
C VAL A 522 14.18 3.06 19.35
N PRO A 523 15.40 3.55 19.61
CA PRO A 523 16.55 2.68 19.86
C PRO A 523 16.30 1.81 21.10
N ALA A 524 16.64 0.52 21.03
CA ALA A 524 16.67 -0.33 22.23
C ALA A 524 17.75 0.18 23.19
N ASP A 525 17.38 0.56 24.40
CA ASP A 525 18.34 0.97 25.43
C ASP A 525 19.12 -0.28 25.90
N PRO A 526 20.43 -0.34 25.72
CA PRO A 526 21.22 -1.50 26.09
C PRO A 526 21.30 -1.73 27.63
N ASN A 527 20.78 -0.81 28.46
CA ASN A 527 20.84 -0.88 29.93
C ASN A 527 19.49 -1.21 30.60
N THR A 528 18.41 -1.40 29.85
CA THR A 528 17.12 -1.82 30.41
C THR A 528 17.06 -3.33 30.56
N THR A 529 17.48 -3.85 31.69
CA THR A 529 16.98 -5.11 32.24
C THR A 529 15.47 -4.96 32.48
N ALA A 530 14.71 -5.86 31.90
CA ALA A 530 13.27 -5.93 31.92
C ALA A 530 12.59 -5.52 33.24
N ALA A 531 11.91 -4.37 33.27
CA ALA A 531 10.70 -4.09 34.04
C ALA A 531 10.30 -2.61 33.90
N ALA A 532 9.65 -2.23 32.80
CA ALA A 532 8.80 -1.01 32.80
C ALA A 532 7.58 -1.26 31.96
N LYS A 533 6.39 -1.02 32.57
CA LYS A 533 5.08 -1.08 31.93
C LYS A 533 5.07 -0.18 30.69
N PRO A 534 4.41 -0.59 29.58
CA PRO A 534 4.25 0.26 28.43
C PRO A 534 3.34 1.44 28.77
N ALA A 535 3.83 2.65 28.61
CA ALA A 535 2.97 3.81 28.42
C ALA A 535 2.22 3.63 27.08
N GLU A 536 0.92 3.88 27.08
CA GLU A 536 0.11 3.96 25.85
C GLU A 536 0.71 5.01 24.94
N SER A 537 1.43 4.57 23.94
CA SER A 537 1.89 5.36 22.80
C SER A 537 1.51 4.64 21.53
N ALA A 538 1.20 5.42 20.51
CA ALA A 538 0.76 5.03 19.17
C ALA A 538 1.46 3.75 18.65
N PRO A 539 0.77 2.92 17.86
CA PRO A 539 1.33 1.65 17.40
C PRO A 539 2.64 1.91 16.68
N ALA A 540 3.73 1.35 17.21
CA ALA A 540 4.98 1.25 16.50
C ALA A 540 4.67 0.52 15.18
N VAL A 541 4.81 1.20 14.07
CA VAL A 541 4.72 0.59 12.74
C VAL A 541 5.92 -0.33 12.64
N THR A 542 5.73 -1.59 13.00
CA THR A 542 6.65 -2.66 12.62
C THR A 542 6.44 -2.87 11.12
N THR A 543 7.13 -2.07 10.31
CA THR A 543 7.17 -2.32 8.87
C THR A 543 8.01 -3.58 8.64
N SER A 544 7.33 -4.71 8.59
CA SER A 544 7.93 -6.00 8.18
C SER A 544 8.21 -6.03 6.67
N GLU A 545 7.84 -4.99 5.94
CA GLU A 545 8.00 -4.91 4.49
C GLU A 545 9.32 -4.21 4.11
N PRO A 546 9.99 -4.68 3.04
CA PRO A 546 11.21 -4.06 2.56
C PRO A 546 10.92 -2.68 1.96
N MET A 547 11.84 -1.74 2.12
CA MET A 547 11.73 -0.42 1.51
C MET A 547 11.93 -0.53 -0.01
N LEU A 548 10.89 -0.21 -0.78
CA LEU A 548 10.94 -0.23 -2.24
C LEU A 548 11.54 1.07 -2.80
N ILE A 549 12.39 0.94 -3.79
CA ILE A 549 12.99 2.06 -4.52
C ILE A 549 12.10 2.40 -5.72
N PRO A 550 11.65 3.68 -5.88
CA PRO A 550 10.83 4.08 -7.01
C PRO A 550 11.51 3.81 -8.37
N GLN A 551 10.71 3.35 -9.34
CA GLN A 551 11.24 2.99 -10.67
C GLN A 551 11.33 4.19 -11.62
N ASN A 552 10.50 5.23 -11.42
CA ASN A 552 10.42 6.42 -12.27
C ASN A 552 11.38 7.56 -11.88
N LEU A 553 12.46 7.23 -11.16
CA LEU A 553 13.49 8.19 -10.74
C LEU A 553 14.87 7.84 -11.30
N ASP A 554 15.63 8.86 -11.69
CA ASP A 554 17.07 8.81 -11.99
C ASP A 554 17.74 9.98 -11.26
N VAL A 555 18.08 9.78 -10.00
CA VAL A 555 18.57 10.83 -9.10
C VAL A 555 19.96 10.49 -8.58
N ALA A 556 20.88 11.43 -8.74
CA ALA A 556 22.21 11.37 -8.15
C ALA A 556 22.31 12.30 -6.93
N LEU A 557 22.88 11.81 -5.84
CA LEU A 557 23.05 12.52 -4.58
C LEU A 557 24.53 12.52 -4.18
N ALA A 558 25.12 13.70 -3.96
CA ALA A 558 26.38 13.83 -3.27
C ALA A 558 26.10 14.15 -1.79
N LEU A 559 26.63 13.34 -0.90
CA LEU A 559 26.38 13.39 0.53
C LEU A 559 27.55 13.98 1.31
N ASN A 560 27.28 14.89 2.24
CA ASN A 560 28.25 15.43 3.18
C ASN A 560 27.58 15.68 4.53
N ILE A 561 27.59 14.68 5.41
CA ILE A 561 26.88 14.71 6.69
C ILE A 561 27.93 14.67 7.81
N SER A 562 27.95 15.71 8.68
CA SER A 562 28.92 15.76 9.76
C SER A 562 28.69 14.68 10.80
N LYS A 563 27.43 14.44 11.18
CA LYS A 563 27.02 13.40 12.12
C LYS A 563 25.71 12.76 11.70
N LEU A 564 25.70 11.44 11.57
CA LEU A 564 24.52 10.64 11.32
C LEU A 564 24.33 9.68 12.48
N ILE A 565 23.11 9.58 13.00
CA ILE A 565 22.70 8.63 14.04
C ILE A 565 21.76 7.61 13.42
N TYR A 566 22.11 6.34 13.53
CA TYR A 566 21.29 5.23 13.05
C TYR A 566 21.40 4.07 14.01
N ASP A 567 20.27 3.56 14.49
CA ASP A 567 20.19 2.60 15.59
C ASP A 567 21.02 3.09 16.79
N ASN A 568 21.93 2.29 17.32
CA ASN A 568 22.84 2.66 18.40
C ASN A 568 24.19 3.23 17.90
N MET A 569 24.31 3.53 16.62
CA MET A 569 25.54 4.00 16.01
C MET A 569 25.56 5.52 15.78
N THR A 570 26.73 6.09 16.00
CA THR A 570 27.06 7.42 15.51
C THR A 570 28.10 7.31 14.41
N LEU A 571 27.73 7.78 13.22
CA LEU A 571 28.59 7.84 12.05
C LEU A 571 29.04 9.29 11.88
N ALA A 572 30.33 9.54 11.93
CA ALA A 572 30.87 10.88 11.78
C ALA A 572 31.48 11.08 10.40
N GLN A 573 31.36 12.29 9.86
CA GLN A 573 31.94 12.69 8.57
C GLN A 573 31.51 11.77 7.42
N VAL A 574 30.22 11.50 7.30
CA VAL A 574 29.67 10.67 6.22
C VAL A 574 29.77 11.43 4.91
N LYS A 575 30.49 10.88 3.94
CA LYS A 575 30.69 11.43 2.60
C LYS A 575 30.57 10.33 1.57
N GLY A 576 30.14 10.68 0.37
CA GLY A 576 30.01 9.74 -0.74
C GLY A 576 28.93 10.14 -1.70
N ASN A 577 28.61 9.24 -2.61
CA ASN A 577 27.55 9.43 -3.58
C ASN A 577 26.54 8.29 -3.50
N ALA A 578 25.30 8.64 -3.72
CA ALA A 578 24.21 7.68 -3.91
C ALA A 578 23.50 8.00 -5.22
N SER A 579 23.03 6.99 -5.93
CA SER A 579 22.12 7.18 -7.07
C SER A 579 20.94 6.24 -6.96
N ILE A 580 19.80 6.75 -7.33
CA ILE A 580 18.53 5.99 -7.40
C ILE A 580 18.15 5.92 -8.86
N ARG A 581 18.02 4.73 -9.40
CA ARG A 581 17.65 4.50 -10.80
C ARG A 581 16.93 3.19 -10.96
N GLU A 582 15.76 3.22 -11.62
CA GLU A 582 15.02 2.01 -12.05
C GLU A 582 14.85 0.97 -10.94
N GLY A 583 14.39 1.39 -9.76
CA GLY A 583 14.19 0.48 -8.63
C GLY A 583 15.47 0.02 -7.92
N LYS A 584 16.60 0.67 -8.18
CA LYS A 584 17.91 0.35 -7.61
C LYS A 584 18.53 1.57 -6.95
N ALA A 585 19.12 1.41 -5.77
CA ALA A 585 19.97 2.41 -5.13
C ALA A 585 21.42 1.93 -5.15
N ASP A 586 22.29 2.68 -5.83
CA ASP A 586 23.74 2.45 -5.87
C ASP A 586 24.44 3.44 -4.93
N LEU A 587 25.33 2.92 -4.09
CA LEU A 587 26.22 3.70 -3.24
C LEU A 587 27.64 3.63 -3.80
N SER A 588 28.30 4.77 -3.91
CA SER A 588 29.68 4.81 -4.40
C SER A 588 30.56 5.72 -3.55
N GLY A 589 31.68 5.17 -3.12
CA GLY A 589 32.65 5.90 -2.31
C GLY A 589 32.10 6.43 -0.99
N LEU A 590 31.08 5.76 -0.41
CA LEU A 590 30.58 6.14 0.90
C LEU A 590 31.66 5.85 1.94
N SER A 591 31.96 6.86 2.78
CA SER A 591 32.96 6.77 3.84
C SER A 591 32.44 7.46 5.10
N PHE A 592 32.73 6.89 6.26
CA PHE A 592 32.38 7.46 7.56
C PHE A 592 33.26 6.91 8.68
N ASN A 593 33.40 7.67 9.75
CA ASN A 593 34.10 7.25 10.95
C ASN A 593 33.09 6.70 11.97
N THR A 594 33.37 5.52 12.49
CA THR A 594 32.61 4.89 13.57
C THR A 594 33.45 3.80 14.24
N LEU A 595 33.10 3.36 15.44
CA LEU A 595 33.76 2.27 16.15
C LEU A 595 35.29 2.49 16.31
N GLY A 596 35.72 3.73 16.36
CA GLY A 596 37.14 4.12 16.46
C GLY A 596 37.97 3.97 15.19
N GLY A 597 37.34 3.71 14.03
CA GLY A 597 37.98 3.53 12.72
C GLY A 597 37.21 4.16 11.58
N LEU A 598 37.71 3.94 10.36
CA LEU A 598 37.10 4.40 9.11
C LEU A 598 36.41 3.23 8.40
N ILE A 599 35.14 3.41 8.02
CA ILE A 599 34.41 2.47 7.16
C ILE A 599 34.24 3.12 5.78
N THR A 600 34.48 2.34 4.74
CA THR A 600 34.17 2.66 3.35
C THR A 600 33.19 1.63 2.82
N MET A 601 32.24 2.05 1.98
CA MET A 601 31.23 1.19 1.43
C MET A 601 30.88 1.60 0.00
N SER A 602 30.76 0.62 -0.87
CA SER A 602 30.22 0.77 -2.23
C SER A 602 29.34 -0.45 -2.53
N GLY A 603 28.37 -0.28 -3.40
CA GLY A 603 27.49 -1.38 -3.76
C GLY A 603 26.08 -0.93 -4.03
N ASN A 604 25.14 -1.85 -3.96
CA ASN A 604 23.76 -1.53 -4.30
C ASN A 604 22.72 -2.30 -3.49
N TYR A 605 21.55 -1.70 -3.42
CA TYR A 605 20.30 -2.29 -2.98
C TYR A 605 19.31 -2.28 -4.16
N ASN A 606 18.80 -3.42 -4.54
CA ASN A 606 18.00 -3.64 -5.74
C ASN A 606 16.61 -4.16 -5.37
N THR A 607 15.57 -3.41 -5.72
CA THR A 607 14.16 -3.74 -5.52
C THR A 607 13.38 -3.92 -6.82
N GLN A 608 14.04 -4.12 -7.95
CA GLN A 608 13.40 -4.44 -9.23
C GLN A 608 12.52 -5.70 -9.14
N ASN A 609 12.89 -6.63 -8.27
CA ASN A 609 12.01 -7.70 -7.80
C ASN A 609 11.52 -7.35 -6.40
N GLU A 610 10.34 -6.76 -6.30
CA GLU A 610 9.75 -6.28 -5.05
C GLU A 610 9.55 -7.39 -4.00
N LYS A 611 9.27 -8.61 -4.44
CA LYS A 611 9.07 -9.78 -3.56
C LYS A 611 10.39 -10.35 -3.03
N LYS A 612 11.51 -10.01 -3.65
CA LYS A 612 12.83 -10.54 -3.30
C LYS A 612 13.90 -9.48 -3.51
N PRO A 613 13.90 -8.39 -2.72
CA PRO A 613 14.95 -7.39 -2.78
C PRO A 613 16.32 -8.01 -2.49
N ALA A 614 17.35 -7.50 -3.17
CA ALA A 614 18.69 -8.01 -3.06
C ALA A 614 19.69 -6.88 -2.76
N PHE A 615 20.83 -7.23 -2.20
CA PHE A 615 21.93 -6.29 -1.98
C PHE A 615 23.27 -6.92 -2.36
N ASP A 616 24.22 -6.07 -2.75
CA ASP A 616 25.61 -6.43 -3.04
C ASP A 616 26.50 -5.25 -2.64
N PHE A 617 27.30 -5.44 -1.58
CA PHE A 617 28.15 -4.39 -1.01
C PHE A 617 29.60 -4.84 -0.86
N ASP A 618 30.51 -3.96 -1.24
CA ASP A 618 31.92 -4.00 -0.89
C ASP A 618 32.18 -3.09 0.30
N LEU A 619 32.75 -3.64 1.35
CA LEU A 619 33.03 -2.92 2.58
C LEU A 619 34.54 -2.96 2.90
N GLY A 620 35.07 -1.77 3.20
CA GLY A 620 36.39 -1.60 3.80
C GLY A 620 36.20 -1.07 5.22
N VAL A 621 36.68 -1.79 6.19
CA VAL A 621 36.61 -1.46 7.62
C VAL A 621 38.03 -1.31 8.12
N ASN A 622 38.48 -0.09 8.37
CA ASN A 622 39.87 0.20 8.70
C ASN A 622 40.03 0.57 10.17
N ASP A 623 40.88 -0.17 10.87
CA ASP A 623 41.36 0.12 12.23
C ASP A 623 40.24 0.26 13.29
N VAL A 624 39.16 -0.52 13.13
CA VAL A 624 38.02 -0.50 14.07
C VAL A 624 38.33 -1.30 15.33
N VAL A 625 37.74 -0.87 16.45
CA VAL A 625 37.77 -1.58 17.74
C VAL A 625 36.88 -2.81 17.65
N VAL A 626 37.47 -4.01 17.68
CA VAL A 626 36.77 -5.29 17.47
C VAL A 626 35.62 -5.46 18.45
N LYS A 627 35.83 -5.20 19.72
CA LYS A 627 34.80 -5.32 20.77
C LYS A 627 33.57 -4.43 20.52
N GLU A 628 33.76 -3.21 20.04
CA GLU A 628 32.67 -2.29 19.71
C GLU A 628 31.91 -2.75 18.47
N ALA A 629 32.60 -3.27 17.44
CA ALA A 629 31.95 -3.84 16.25
C ALA A 629 31.01 -5.02 16.63
N PHE A 630 31.45 -5.87 17.56
CA PHE A 630 30.65 -6.97 18.08
C PHE A 630 29.42 -6.55 18.86
N ARG A 631 29.52 -5.48 19.66
CA ARG A 631 28.40 -4.95 20.41
C ARG A 631 27.33 -4.36 19.51
N THR A 632 27.78 -3.78 18.41
CA THR A 632 26.93 -2.99 17.50
C THR A 632 26.20 -3.86 16.48
N PHE A 633 26.85 -4.89 15.90
CA PHE A 633 26.30 -5.65 14.79
C PHE A 633 25.94 -7.09 15.15
N ASN A 634 24.64 -7.40 15.23
CA ASN A 634 24.15 -8.75 15.49
C ASN A 634 24.59 -9.78 14.44
N THR A 635 24.70 -9.38 13.16
CA THR A 635 25.19 -10.22 12.07
C THR A 635 26.63 -10.65 12.31
N ILE A 636 27.48 -9.76 12.82
CA ILE A 636 28.89 -10.09 13.13
C ILE A 636 28.98 -11.14 14.24
N LYS A 637 28.07 -11.11 15.22
CA LYS A 637 28.01 -12.12 16.29
C LYS A 637 27.80 -13.53 15.73
N LYS A 638 27.03 -13.66 14.65
CA LYS A 638 26.81 -14.93 13.95
C LYS A 638 27.98 -15.37 13.09
N LEU A 639 28.69 -14.40 12.49
CA LEU A 639 29.83 -14.66 11.62
C LEU A 639 31.11 -15.02 12.41
N VAL A 640 31.31 -14.49 13.61
CA VAL A 640 32.52 -14.65 14.42
C VAL A 640 32.15 -14.75 15.91
N PRO A 641 31.61 -15.85 16.41
CA PRO A 641 31.03 -15.96 17.74
C PRO A 641 31.96 -15.64 18.92
N PHE A 642 33.29 -15.76 18.74
CA PHE A 642 34.27 -15.49 19.79
C PHE A 642 34.73 -14.01 19.86
N GLY A 643 34.34 -13.17 18.94
CA GLY A 643 34.86 -11.81 18.83
C GLY A 643 34.42 -10.87 19.93
N GLU A 644 33.36 -11.18 20.66
CA GLU A 644 32.97 -10.41 21.86
C GLU A 644 34.07 -10.39 22.95
N ARG A 645 34.90 -11.43 22.92
CA ARG A 645 36.02 -11.63 23.87
C ARG A 645 37.38 -11.25 23.29
N ALA A 646 37.34 -10.58 22.11
CA ALA A 646 38.57 -10.12 21.44
C ALA A 646 38.79 -8.63 21.71
N GLU A 647 39.99 -8.28 22.16
CA GLU A 647 40.43 -6.89 22.38
C GLU A 647 41.51 -6.54 21.39
N GLY A 648 41.37 -5.41 20.73
CA GLY A 648 42.29 -4.90 19.72
C GLY A 648 41.57 -4.19 18.59
N LYS A 649 42.32 -3.85 17.56
CA LYS A 649 41.82 -3.23 16.35
C LYS A 649 42.00 -4.15 15.15
N ALA A 650 41.07 -4.04 14.20
CA ALA A 650 41.11 -4.85 13.00
C ALA A 650 40.82 -4.01 11.74
N THR A 651 41.42 -4.46 10.63
CA THR A 651 41.10 -4.01 9.29
C THR A 651 40.51 -5.18 8.51
N ILE A 652 39.37 -4.96 7.87
CA ILE A 652 38.62 -5.98 7.12
C ILE A 652 38.22 -5.38 5.77
N GLU A 653 38.49 -6.10 4.71
CA GLU A 653 37.98 -5.80 3.37
C GLU A 653 37.17 -7.00 2.91
N PHE A 654 35.89 -6.80 2.62
CA PHE A 654 35.02 -7.91 2.23
C PHE A 654 33.86 -7.48 1.34
N ASN A 655 33.43 -8.39 0.53
CA ASN A 655 32.16 -8.31 -0.22
C ASN A 655 31.10 -9.12 0.51
N ILE A 656 29.87 -8.60 0.51
CA ILE A 656 28.69 -9.28 1.05
C ILE A 656 27.51 -9.07 0.13
N LYS A 657 26.86 -10.14 -0.29
CA LYS A 657 25.65 -10.11 -1.09
C LYS A 657 24.63 -11.10 -0.57
N GLY A 658 23.37 -10.79 -0.78
CA GLY A 658 22.25 -11.61 -0.32
C GLY A 658 20.91 -11.00 -0.67
N ASN A 659 19.86 -11.63 -0.16
CA ASN A 659 18.48 -11.15 -0.29
C ASN A 659 18.03 -10.57 1.05
N MET A 660 16.97 -9.74 0.99
CA MET A 660 16.28 -9.25 2.17
C MET A 660 15.07 -10.13 2.49
N LYS A 661 14.76 -10.21 3.78
CA LYS A 661 13.50 -10.75 4.30
C LYS A 661 12.91 -9.68 5.22
N GLY A 662 11.96 -8.90 4.68
CA GLY A 662 11.56 -7.64 5.31
C GLY A 662 12.73 -6.65 5.33
N MET A 663 13.01 -6.04 6.47
CA MET A 663 14.15 -5.13 6.67
C MET A 663 15.45 -5.83 7.06
N ASP A 664 15.46 -7.16 7.26
CA ASP A 664 16.62 -7.93 7.67
C ASP A 664 17.25 -8.69 6.50
N ALA A 665 18.56 -8.94 6.58
CA ALA A 665 19.23 -9.80 5.61
C ALA A 665 18.84 -11.27 5.83
N ASP A 666 18.47 -11.99 4.78
CA ASP A 666 18.29 -13.43 4.82
C ASP A 666 19.64 -14.12 4.96
N LEU A 667 19.98 -14.55 6.17
CA LEU A 667 21.26 -15.18 6.50
C LEU A 667 21.55 -16.41 5.65
N THR A 668 20.53 -17.14 5.18
CA THR A 668 20.70 -18.33 4.36
C THR A 668 21.12 -18.00 2.94
N SER A 669 20.84 -16.79 2.48
CA SER A 669 21.20 -16.29 1.16
C SER A 669 22.57 -15.61 1.11
N LEU A 670 23.20 -15.37 2.27
CA LEU A 670 24.44 -14.63 2.36
C LEU A 670 25.59 -15.38 1.63
N ASN A 671 26.30 -14.63 0.81
CA ASN A 671 27.48 -15.06 0.08
C ASN A 671 28.50 -13.92 0.05
N GLY A 672 29.76 -14.27 0.15
CA GLY A 672 30.82 -13.28 0.10
C GLY A 672 32.14 -13.82 0.66
N GLY A 673 33.05 -12.89 0.90
CA GLY A 673 34.35 -13.20 1.48
C GLY A 673 35.26 -12.01 1.49
N GLY A 674 36.42 -12.17 2.08
CA GLY A 674 37.31 -11.03 2.23
C GLY A 674 38.60 -11.41 2.95
N ARG A 675 39.27 -10.35 3.43
CA ARG A 675 40.50 -10.41 4.20
C ARG A 675 40.30 -9.75 5.54
N PHE A 676 40.88 -10.32 6.56
CA PHE A 676 40.94 -9.78 7.90
C PHE A 676 42.41 -9.62 8.28
N SER A 677 42.77 -8.46 8.83
CA SER A 677 44.09 -8.23 9.36
C SER A 677 44.03 -7.50 10.72
N SER A 678 44.97 -7.80 11.60
CA SER A 678 45.13 -7.12 12.88
C SER A 678 46.60 -7.13 13.29
N LYS A 679 47.10 -5.98 13.73
CA LYS A 679 48.48 -5.88 14.26
C LYS A 679 48.62 -6.60 15.61
N SER A 680 47.61 -6.58 16.43
CA SER A 680 47.55 -7.30 17.71
C SER A 680 46.11 -7.51 18.12
N LEU A 681 45.79 -8.74 18.46
CA LEU A 681 44.47 -9.16 18.97
C LEU A 681 44.67 -10.05 20.18
N ARG A 682 44.06 -9.67 21.30
CA ARG A 682 44.02 -10.47 22.51
C ARG A 682 42.64 -11.09 22.66
N VAL A 683 42.60 -12.42 22.77
CA VAL A 683 41.36 -13.17 22.97
C VAL A 683 41.37 -13.79 24.36
N THR A 684 40.33 -13.58 25.18
CA THR A 684 40.32 -13.99 26.57
C THR A 684 39.09 -14.80 26.93
N GLY A 685 39.28 -15.82 27.80
CA GLY A 685 38.18 -16.50 28.50
C GLY A 685 37.22 -17.25 27.60
N THR A 686 37.65 -17.81 26.48
CA THR A 686 36.83 -18.71 25.64
C THR A 686 37.00 -20.18 26.05
N GLU A 687 35.92 -20.96 25.98
CA GLU A 687 35.98 -22.43 26.28
C GLU A 687 36.91 -23.13 25.30
N LEU A 688 36.94 -22.70 24.03
CA LEU A 688 37.84 -23.19 23.01
C LEU A 688 39.32 -23.05 23.44
N LEU A 689 39.72 -21.85 23.88
CA LEU A 689 41.11 -21.61 24.34
C LEU A 689 41.45 -22.38 25.63
N ASN A 690 40.49 -22.52 26.56
CA ASN A 690 40.67 -23.34 27.75
C ASN A 690 40.94 -24.81 27.36
N LYS A 691 40.15 -25.39 26.48
CA LYS A 691 40.33 -26.77 26.00
C LYS A 691 41.63 -26.97 25.25
N ILE A 692 42.01 -26.01 24.35
CA ILE A 692 43.32 -26.04 23.69
C ILE A 692 44.46 -26.00 24.72
N THR A 693 44.38 -25.12 25.72
CA THR A 693 45.36 -25.02 26.81
C THR A 693 45.44 -26.30 27.61
N ASP A 694 44.33 -26.96 27.87
CA ASP A 694 44.28 -28.23 28.63
C ASP A 694 44.98 -29.39 27.82
N VAL A 695 44.82 -29.38 26.50
CA VAL A 695 45.45 -30.38 25.63
C VAL A 695 46.97 -30.11 25.51
N ILE A 696 47.38 -28.88 25.23
CA ILE A 696 48.78 -28.49 24.99
C ILE A 696 49.53 -28.25 26.33
N LYS A 697 48.84 -28.02 27.43
CA LYS A 697 49.41 -27.70 28.74
C LYS A 697 50.33 -26.47 28.75
N TYR A 698 50.11 -25.51 27.86
CA TYR A 698 50.86 -24.23 27.80
C TYR A 698 49.95 -23.07 28.24
N PRO A 699 50.08 -22.56 29.47
CA PRO A 699 49.16 -21.61 30.07
C PRO A 699 48.98 -20.28 29.33
N ALA A 700 50.01 -19.84 28.57
CA ALA A 700 49.95 -18.63 27.78
C ALA A 700 48.89 -18.69 26.63
N LEU A 701 48.44 -19.91 26.26
CA LEU A 701 47.35 -20.09 25.28
C LEU A 701 45.95 -19.83 25.86
N LYS A 702 45.85 -19.64 27.19
CA LYS A 702 44.53 -19.30 27.81
C LYS A 702 44.06 -17.91 27.44
N ASN A 703 44.97 -16.93 27.32
CA ASN A 703 44.69 -15.56 26.97
C ASN A 703 45.74 -15.08 25.95
N PRO A 704 45.75 -15.65 24.74
CA PRO A 704 46.79 -15.32 23.78
C PRO A 704 46.67 -13.89 23.27
N GLU A 705 47.83 -13.25 23.11
CA GLU A 705 47.96 -12.06 22.27
C GLU A 705 48.56 -12.52 20.94
N VAL A 706 47.78 -12.46 19.89
CA VAL A 706 48.21 -12.83 18.54
C VAL A 706 48.56 -11.56 17.79
N LYS A 707 49.80 -11.53 17.23
CA LYS A 707 50.30 -10.39 16.45
C LYS A 707 50.31 -10.71 14.96
N ASP A 708 50.18 -9.67 14.17
CA ASP A 708 50.31 -9.71 12.70
C ASP A 708 49.41 -10.72 12.04
N ILE A 709 48.14 -10.79 12.49
CA ILE A 709 47.14 -11.67 11.92
C ILE A 709 46.78 -11.20 10.50
N ASN A 710 46.81 -12.12 9.56
CA ASN A 710 46.33 -11.88 8.20
C ASN A 710 45.68 -13.18 7.69
N LEU A 711 44.38 -13.16 7.52
CA LEU A 711 43.62 -14.30 7.04
C LEU A 711 42.62 -13.93 5.96
N SER A 712 42.31 -14.90 5.11
CA SER A 712 41.24 -14.78 4.12
C SER A 712 40.06 -15.69 4.51
N PHE A 713 38.86 -15.20 4.32
CA PHE A 713 37.65 -15.92 4.63
C PHE A 713 36.63 -15.86 3.48
N LYS A 714 35.76 -16.85 3.43
CA LYS A 714 34.54 -16.87 2.58
C LYS A 714 33.37 -17.30 3.43
N PHE A 715 32.20 -16.80 3.12
CA PHE A 715 30.96 -17.30 3.67
C PHE A 715 29.98 -17.61 2.56
N GLU A 716 29.36 -18.75 2.63
CA GLU A 716 28.39 -19.26 1.66
C GLU A 716 27.51 -20.32 2.32
N LYS A 717 26.19 -20.30 2.02
CA LYS A 717 25.23 -21.30 2.52
C LYS A 717 25.27 -21.50 4.03
N GLY A 718 25.39 -20.41 4.78
CA GLY A 718 25.38 -20.45 6.24
C GLY A 718 26.69 -20.95 6.89
N ARG A 719 27.80 -21.03 6.15
CA ARG A 719 29.13 -21.37 6.71
C ARG A 719 30.17 -20.32 6.36
N VAL A 720 31.05 -20.07 7.32
CA VAL A 720 32.28 -19.26 7.15
C VAL A 720 33.46 -20.22 7.01
N SER A 721 34.24 -20.12 5.97
CA SER A 721 35.47 -20.86 5.73
C SER A 721 36.67 -19.94 5.82
N ILE A 722 37.67 -20.32 6.57
CA ILE A 722 38.93 -19.58 6.75
C ILE A 722 40.04 -20.35 6.07
N ALA A 723 40.76 -19.70 5.13
CA ALA A 723 41.93 -20.27 4.51
C ALA A 723 43.05 -20.47 5.55
N PRO A 724 43.91 -21.52 5.41
CA PRO A 724 45.01 -21.73 6.34
C PRO A 724 45.88 -20.45 6.48
N PHE A 725 46.12 -20.02 7.74
CA PHE A 725 46.95 -18.88 8.07
C PHE A 725 47.81 -19.14 9.28
N ASP A 726 48.92 -18.45 9.38
CA ASP A 726 49.92 -18.68 10.43
C ASP A 726 49.63 -17.72 11.62
N VAL A 727 49.77 -18.28 12.81
CA VAL A 727 49.68 -17.50 14.08
C VAL A 727 50.88 -17.87 14.97
N LYS A 728 51.30 -16.88 15.79
CA LYS A 728 52.34 -17.09 16.84
C LYS A 728 51.83 -16.57 18.16
N VAL A 729 51.98 -17.43 19.20
CA VAL A 729 51.69 -17.08 20.60
C VAL A 729 52.93 -17.42 21.42
N GLY A 730 53.74 -16.40 21.70
CA GLY A 730 55.06 -16.62 22.27
C GLY A 730 55.93 -17.50 21.36
N PRO A 731 56.49 -18.62 21.84
CA PRO A 731 57.26 -19.54 21.04
C PRO A 731 56.44 -20.51 20.21
N VAL A 732 55.14 -20.66 20.50
CA VAL A 732 54.26 -21.59 19.81
C VAL A 732 53.81 -20.99 18.47
N SER A 733 53.99 -21.70 17.40
CA SER A 733 53.44 -21.37 16.07
C SER A 733 52.37 -22.38 15.69
N ALA A 734 51.33 -21.88 15.05
CA ALA A 734 50.28 -22.73 14.52
C ALA A 734 49.79 -22.21 13.14
N ASN A 735 49.49 -23.17 12.24
CA ASN A 735 48.77 -22.89 11.02
C ASN A 735 47.32 -23.35 11.17
N ILE A 736 46.39 -22.40 11.07
CA ILE A 736 44.99 -22.65 11.39
C ILE A 736 44.14 -22.48 10.15
N GLY A 737 43.32 -23.48 9.82
CA GLY A 737 42.33 -23.39 8.72
C GLY A 737 41.12 -24.24 9.01
N GLY A 738 40.00 -23.94 8.34
CA GLY A 738 38.78 -24.70 8.53
C GLY A 738 37.50 -23.87 8.33
N SER A 739 36.43 -24.29 8.94
CA SER A 739 35.17 -23.59 8.79
C SER A 739 34.26 -23.71 10.03
N HIS A 740 33.30 -22.77 10.14
CA HIS A 740 32.22 -22.88 11.12
C HIS A 740 30.88 -22.44 10.50
N GLY A 741 29.79 -23.02 10.99
CA GLY A 741 28.43 -22.67 10.60
C GLY A 741 27.90 -21.46 11.36
N PHE A 742 26.84 -20.83 10.83
CA PHE A 742 26.04 -19.84 11.59
C PHE A 742 25.28 -20.48 12.77
N ASP A 743 25.21 -21.82 12.79
CA ASP A 743 24.77 -22.67 13.90
C ASP A 743 25.87 -22.94 14.93
N GLU A 744 27.02 -22.26 14.81
CA GLU A 744 28.18 -22.35 15.67
C GLU A 744 28.95 -23.67 15.59
N THR A 745 28.59 -24.60 14.71
CA THR A 745 29.35 -25.86 14.51
C THR A 745 30.70 -25.57 13.90
N MET A 746 31.77 -26.23 14.41
CA MET A 746 33.16 -26.03 13.99
C MET A 746 33.76 -27.26 13.33
N ASP A 747 34.62 -27.00 12.33
CA ASP A 747 35.52 -28.00 11.72
C ASP A 747 36.84 -27.30 11.34
N TYR A 748 37.78 -27.28 12.29
CA TYR A 748 39.07 -26.63 12.15
C TYR A 748 40.22 -27.60 12.34
N VAL A 749 41.30 -27.31 11.66
CA VAL A 749 42.59 -27.99 11.85
C VAL A 749 43.61 -26.91 12.25
N MET A 750 44.29 -27.14 13.40
CA MET A 750 45.39 -26.32 13.87
C MET A 750 46.67 -27.17 13.87
N LYS A 751 47.54 -26.94 12.90
CA LYS A 751 48.87 -27.56 12.84
C LYS A 751 49.82 -26.78 13.72
N THR A 752 50.08 -27.30 14.91
CA THR A 752 50.82 -26.56 15.95
C THR A 752 52.24 -27.06 16.09
N SER A 753 53.19 -26.13 16.14
CA SER A 753 54.61 -26.45 16.37
C SER A 753 55.10 -25.78 17.64
N ILE A 754 55.63 -26.56 18.57
CA ILE A 754 56.00 -26.13 19.92
C ILE A 754 57.48 -26.41 20.15
N PRO A 755 58.37 -25.41 20.15
CA PRO A 755 59.78 -25.55 20.48
C PRO A 755 59.93 -26.03 21.92
N THR A 756 60.60 -27.16 22.15
CA THR A 756 60.75 -27.75 23.48
C THR A 756 61.60 -26.89 24.40
N ALA A 757 62.61 -26.21 23.88
CA ALA A 757 63.46 -25.23 24.65
C ALA A 757 62.70 -24.05 25.19
N ALA A 758 61.61 -23.65 24.54
CA ALA A 758 60.76 -22.52 24.92
C ALA A 758 59.76 -22.82 26.04
N LEU A 759 59.56 -24.08 26.38
CA LEU A 759 58.66 -24.51 27.46
C LEU A 759 59.30 -24.46 28.85
N GLY A 760 60.61 -24.26 28.97
CA GLY A 760 61.33 -24.15 30.25
C GLY A 760 61.04 -25.27 31.22
N SER A 761 60.78 -24.97 32.50
CA SER A 761 60.40 -25.97 33.49
C SER A 761 59.07 -26.69 33.23
N GLN A 762 58.26 -26.18 32.31
CA GLN A 762 57.01 -26.80 31.91
C GLN A 762 57.21 -27.84 30.81
N ALA A 763 58.39 -27.93 30.19
CA ALA A 763 58.70 -28.88 29.10
C ALA A 763 58.34 -30.29 29.48
N THR A 764 58.74 -30.75 30.72
CA THR A 764 58.49 -32.10 31.22
C THR A 764 57.00 -32.43 31.32
N ALA A 765 56.14 -31.48 31.75
CA ALA A 765 54.72 -31.70 31.88
C ALA A 765 54.03 -31.73 30.46
N VAL A 766 54.43 -30.83 29.57
CA VAL A 766 53.94 -30.79 28.22
C VAL A 766 54.38 -32.01 27.44
N ILE A 767 55.65 -32.34 27.45
CA ILE A 767 56.19 -33.54 26.80
C ILE A 767 55.54 -34.80 27.39
N GLY A 768 55.40 -34.87 28.72
CA GLY A 768 54.77 -36.01 29.38
C GLY A 768 53.30 -36.23 28.98
N SER A 769 52.51 -35.17 28.93
CA SER A 769 51.07 -35.25 28.53
C SER A 769 50.90 -35.57 27.04
N LEU A 770 51.67 -34.92 26.16
CA LEU A 770 51.66 -35.19 24.72
C LEU A 770 52.28 -36.56 24.37
N SER A 771 53.35 -37.00 25.07
CA SER A 771 53.91 -38.33 24.91
C SER A 771 52.96 -39.43 25.40
N SER A 772 52.23 -39.19 26.48
CA SER A 772 51.23 -40.15 26.96
C SER A 772 50.06 -40.27 25.93
N ALA A 773 49.62 -39.19 25.38
CA ALA A 773 48.67 -39.15 24.32
C ALA A 773 49.20 -39.83 23.05
N ALA A 774 50.42 -39.51 22.62
CA ALA A 774 51.09 -40.07 21.43
C ALA A 774 51.35 -41.60 21.53
N LYS A 775 51.70 -42.08 22.75
CA LYS A 775 51.82 -43.52 23.00
C LYS A 775 50.49 -44.26 22.83
N GLY A 776 49.35 -43.65 23.21
CA GLY A 776 48.04 -44.24 22.93
C GLY A 776 47.77 -44.40 21.43
N PHE A 777 48.51 -43.70 20.58
CA PHE A 777 48.45 -43.78 19.13
C PHE A 777 49.67 -44.46 18.50
N GLY A 778 50.55 -45.14 19.29
CA GLY A 778 51.69 -45.82 18.76
C GLY A 778 52.86 -44.97 18.34
N VAL A 779 52.85 -43.68 18.63
CA VAL A 779 53.90 -42.70 18.28
C VAL A 779 54.80 -42.44 19.48
N ASN A 780 56.12 -42.64 19.30
CA ASN A 780 57.10 -42.29 20.34
C ASN A 780 57.72 -40.92 20.04
N LEU A 781 57.30 -39.93 20.85
CA LEU A 781 57.88 -38.57 20.79
C LEU A 781 59.24 -38.63 21.53
N GLY A 782 60.34 -38.88 20.79
CA GLY A 782 61.69 -38.80 21.31
C GLY A 782 62.09 -37.39 21.76
N ALA A 783 63.31 -37.21 22.26
CA ALA A 783 63.86 -35.86 22.55
C ALA A 783 64.05 -35.08 21.25
N THR A 784 63.08 -34.30 20.83
CA THR A 784 63.08 -33.48 19.62
C THR A 784 63.13 -32.02 20.01
N ASP A 785 63.75 -31.14 19.20
CA ASP A 785 63.83 -29.70 19.42
C ASP A 785 62.50 -29.02 19.33
N LYS A 786 61.49 -29.68 18.71
CA LYS A 786 60.11 -29.21 18.57
C LYS A 786 59.12 -30.37 18.61
N ILE A 787 57.89 -30.08 19.05
CA ILE A 787 56.76 -31.00 19.04
C ILE A 787 55.76 -30.49 18.02
N ASP A 788 55.53 -31.23 16.97
CA ASP A 788 54.50 -30.95 15.97
C ASP A 788 53.24 -31.76 16.31
N VAL A 789 52.09 -31.09 16.54
CA VAL A 789 50.83 -31.74 16.86
C VAL A 789 49.70 -31.03 16.10
N ASP A 790 48.93 -31.78 15.37
CA ASP A 790 47.71 -31.28 14.73
C ASP A 790 46.52 -31.40 15.70
N LEU A 791 45.82 -30.33 15.97
CA LEU A 791 44.61 -30.32 16.75
C LEU A 791 43.41 -30.24 15.83
N LEU A 792 42.60 -31.30 15.87
CA LEU A 792 41.29 -31.32 15.19
C LEU A 792 40.25 -30.68 16.13
N VAL A 793 39.67 -29.58 15.71
CA VAL A 793 38.72 -28.82 16.51
C VAL A 793 37.33 -28.95 15.91
N LYS A 794 36.43 -29.63 16.61
CA LYS A 794 35.06 -29.89 16.22
C LYS A 794 34.08 -29.51 17.32
N GLY A 795 32.80 -29.79 17.16
CA GLY A 795 31.76 -29.40 18.12
C GLY A 795 31.22 -27.99 17.87
N THR A 796 30.87 -27.28 18.93
CA THR A 796 30.42 -25.89 18.88
C THR A 796 31.35 -24.97 19.68
N PHE A 797 31.32 -23.66 19.48
CA PHE A 797 32.11 -22.71 20.27
C PHE A 797 31.85 -22.79 21.76
N ALA A 798 30.61 -23.16 22.17
CA ALA A 798 30.24 -23.36 23.56
C ALA A 798 30.69 -24.72 24.11
N LYS A 799 30.76 -25.75 23.24
CA LYS A 799 31.18 -27.13 23.58
C LYS A 799 32.20 -27.67 22.59
N PRO A 800 33.45 -27.16 22.61
CA PRO A 800 34.49 -27.58 21.67
C PRO A 800 35.03 -28.99 22.01
N ILE A 801 35.28 -29.75 20.96
CA ILE A 801 35.93 -31.07 21.00
C ILE A 801 37.30 -30.91 20.35
N ILE A 802 38.38 -31.14 21.12
CA ILE A 802 39.75 -31.01 20.65
C ILE A 802 40.37 -32.42 20.64
N THR A 803 40.74 -32.90 19.47
CA THR A 803 41.41 -34.18 19.31
C THR A 803 42.82 -33.96 18.78
N PRO A 804 43.88 -34.26 19.55
CA PRO A 804 45.25 -34.17 19.05
C PRO A 804 45.52 -35.32 18.05
N SER A 805 46.25 -34.99 16.99
CA SER A 805 46.72 -35.91 15.97
C SER A 805 48.25 -35.66 15.75
N PHE A 806 49.05 -36.72 15.78
CA PHE A 806 50.50 -36.63 15.66
C PHE A 806 50.92 -37.07 14.27
N GLY A 807 51.42 -36.19 13.42
CA GLY A 807 51.95 -36.44 12.08
C GLY A 807 53.33 -37.03 12.15
N GLY A 808 53.46 -38.35 11.97
CA GLY A 808 54.75 -39.06 11.80
C GLY A 808 54.59 -40.30 10.92
N SER A 809 55.43 -40.48 9.96
CA SER A 809 55.48 -41.57 8.98
C SER A 809 55.08 -42.93 9.55
N GLY A 810 53.85 -43.37 9.35
CA GLY A 810 53.46 -44.73 9.68
C GLY A 810 52.03 -44.89 10.17
N GLY A 811 51.06 -44.75 9.30
CA GLY A 811 49.73 -45.17 9.74
C GLY A 811 48.54 -44.76 8.92
N ALA A 812 48.27 -45.49 7.85
CA ALA A 812 46.99 -45.43 7.14
C ALA A 812 45.79 -45.84 8.03
N ASN A 813 46.02 -46.49 9.20
CA ASN A 813 44.97 -46.97 10.10
C ASN A 813 44.64 -46.00 11.26
N MET A 814 45.48 -45.00 11.54
CA MET A 814 45.27 -44.08 12.67
C MET A 814 44.25 -42.96 12.36
N GLY A 815 44.19 -42.53 11.10
CA GLY A 815 43.20 -41.55 10.64
C GLY A 815 41.77 -42.03 10.75
N GLU A 816 41.55 -43.33 10.56
CA GLU A 816 40.22 -43.93 10.58
C GLU A 816 39.69 -44.15 12.02
N SER A 817 40.55 -44.59 12.95
CA SER A 817 40.16 -44.70 14.38
C SER A 817 39.92 -43.37 15.06
N LEU A 818 40.68 -42.32 14.72
CA LEU A 818 40.48 -40.97 15.22
C LEU A 818 39.26 -40.34 14.59
N LYS A 819 39.00 -40.59 13.32
CA LYS A 819 37.80 -40.15 12.63
C LYS A 819 36.55 -40.78 13.24
N ASN A 820 36.62 -42.07 13.59
CA ASN A 820 35.48 -42.77 14.19
C ASN A 820 35.19 -42.29 15.62
N MET A 821 36.20 -42.11 16.47
CA MET A 821 36.01 -41.57 17.85
C MET A 821 35.47 -40.12 17.83
N ALA A 822 36.01 -39.28 16.93
CA ALA A 822 35.50 -37.91 16.77
C ALA A 822 34.09 -37.88 16.16
N THR A 823 33.79 -38.84 15.26
CA THR A 823 32.47 -38.97 14.65
C THR A 823 31.42 -39.48 15.65
N ASP A 824 31.77 -40.42 16.53
CA ASP A 824 30.87 -40.97 17.56
C ASP A 824 30.52 -39.90 18.62
N GLU A 825 31.49 -39.07 19.05
CA GLU A 825 31.24 -37.99 19.98
C GLU A 825 30.47 -36.85 19.32
N LEU A 826 30.77 -36.58 18.04
CA LEU A 826 30.01 -35.61 17.23
C LEU A 826 28.58 -36.09 17.00
N ASN A 827 28.37 -37.39 16.75
CA ASN A 827 27.04 -37.96 16.57
C ASN A 827 26.22 -37.87 17.86
N LYS A 828 26.83 -38.17 19.02
CA LYS A 828 26.16 -38.00 20.34
C LYS A 828 25.77 -36.53 20.61
N GLN A 829 26.64 -35.59 20.28
CA GLN A 829 26.32 -34.15 20.42
C GLN A 829 25.27 -33.70 19.40
N LYS A 830 25.30 -34.26 18.19
CA LYS A 830 24.30 -34.01 17.16
C LYS A 830 22.93 -34.52 17.58
N GLU A 831 22.85 -35.75 18.12
CA GLU A 831 21.61 -36.29 18.65
C GLU A 831 21.06 -35.48 19.84
N GLU A 832 21.94 -34.98 20.73
CA GLU A 832 21.53 -34.14 21.84
C GLU A 832 21.06 -32.76 21.36
N LEU A 833 21.71 -32.18 20.34
CA LEU A 833 21.29 -30.92 19.70
C LEU A 833 19.97 -31.08 18.94
N GLU A 834 19.79 -32.15 18.21
CA GLU A 834 18.54 -32.46 17.52
C GLU A 834 17.41 -32.70 18.54
N ARG A 835 17.67 -33.36 19.64
CA ARG A 835 16.69 -33.52 20.75
C ARG A 835 16.32 -32.18 21.35
N ARG A 836 17.30 -31.27 21.64
CA ARG A 836 17.05 -29.94 22.18
C ARG A 836 16.33 -29.03 21.18
N ALA A 837 16.74 -29.09 19.91
CA ALA A 837 16.06 -28.34 18.85
C ALA A 837 14.61 -28.78 18.68
N LYS A 838 14.35 -30.10 18.82
CA LYS A 838 13.00 -30.65 18.81
C LYS A 838 12.19 -30.20 20.04
N GLU A 839 12.79 -30.25 21.23
CA GLU A 839 12.15 -29.77 22.47
C GLU A 839 11.86 -28.26 22.42
N GLU A 840 12.75 -27.48 21.81
CA GLU A 840 12.57 -26.02 21.63
C GLU A 840 11.54 -25.71 20.56
N ALA A 841 11.53 -26.47 19.46
CA ALA A 841 10.49 -26.39 18.43
C ALA A 841 9.11 -26.79 18.99
N ASP A 842 9.03 -27.83 19.82
CA ASP A 842 7.79 -28.24 20.46
C ASP A 842 7.31 -27.19 21.50
N LYS A 843 8.24 -26.55 22.23
CA LYS A 843 7.90 -25.41 23.11
C LYS A 843 7.41 -24.20 22.33
N LEU A 844 8.07 -23.83 21.24
CA LEU A 844 7.66 -22.75 20.36
C LEU A 844 6.29 -23.03 19.73
N LYS A 845 6.04 -24.27 19.33
CA LYS A 845 4.74 -24.70 18.81
C LYS A 845 3.65 -24.58 19.86
N GLN A 846 3.91 -25.04 21.08
CA GLN A 846 2.96 -24.89 22.21
C GLN A 846 2.71 -23.42 22.55
N GLN A 847 3.74 -22.58 22.53
CA GLN A 847 3.60 -21.13 22.76
C GLN A 847 2.78 -20.48 21.63
N ALA A 848 3.05 -20.84 20.38
CA ALA A 848 2.29 -20.36 19.23
C ALA A 848 0.82 -20.81 19.29
N GLU A 849 0.54 -22.07 19.67
CA GLU A 849 -0.82 -22.56 19.87
C GLU A 849 -1.55 -21.87 21.04
N GLN A 850 -0.83 -21.56 22.11
CA GLN A 850 -1.38 -20.78 23.24
C GLN A 850 -1.69 -19.35 22.82
N GLU A 851 -0.82 -18.74 22.02
CA GLU A 851 -0.99 -17.36 21.54
C GLU A 851 -2.14 -17.27 20.50
N VAL A 852 -2.25 -18.24 19.61
CA VAL A 852 -3.38 -18.37 18.68
C VAL A 852 -4.71 -18.56 19.43
N ASN A 853 -4.73 -19.40 20.46
CA ASN A 853 -5.94 -19.60 21.26
C ASN A 853 -6.30 -18.35 22.09
N LYS A 854 -5.30 -17.61 22.57
CA LYS A 854 -5.49 -16.32 23.27
C LYS A 854 -6.04 -15.26 22.31
N LEU A 855 -5.50 -15.16 21.11
CA LEU A 855 -5.98 -14.24 20.06
C LEU A 855 -7.40 -14.60 19.60
N LYS A 856 -7.69 -15.89 19.46
CA LYS A 856 -9.04 -16.37 19.14
C LYS A 856 -10.05 -16.02 20.22
N GLY A 857 -9.68 -16.20 21.50
CA GLY A 857 -10.51 -15.80 22.64
C GLY A 857 -10.73 -14.28 22.71
N GLN A 858 -9.70 -13.48 22.38
CA GLN A 858 -9.83 -12.03 22.33
C GLN A 858 -10.72 -11.58 21.16
N ALA A 859 -10.59 -12.21 19.99
CA ALA A 859 -11.43 -11.93 18.84
C ALA A 859 -12.91 -12.28 19.11
N GLU A 860 -13.17 -13.40 19.78
CA GLU A 860 -14.53 -13.79 20.20
C GLU A 860 -15.13 -12.80 21.22
N GLN A 861 -14.34 -12.32 22.18
CA GLN A 861 -14.76 -11.30 23.14
C GLN A 861 -15.03 -9.95 22.47
N GLU A 862 -14.17 -9.56 21.52
CA GLU A 862 -14.35 -8.31 20.75
C GLU A 862 -15.58 -8.39 19.83
N ALA A 863 -15.80 -9.52 19.16
CA ALA A 863 -16.99 -9.76 18.36
C ALA A 863 -18.28 -9.73 19.21
N ALA A 864 -18.25 -10.31 20.43
CA ALA A 864 -19.37 -10.26 21.35
C ALA A 864 -19.64 -8.83 21.86
N ARG A 865 -18.57 -8.03 22.11
CA ARG A 865 -18.68 -6.62 22.48
C ARG A 865 -19.28 -5.78 21.36
N LEU A 866 -18.76 -5.93 20.14
CA LEU A 866 -19.27 -5.21 18.97
C LEU A 866 -20.72 -5.56 18.66
N LYS A 867 -21.10 -6.84 18.81
CA LYS A 867 -22.49 -7.29 18.65
C LYS A 867 -23.40 -6.62 19.69
N LYS A 868 -22.99 -6.58 20.94
CA LYS A 868 -23.76 -5.93 22.01
C LYS A 868 -23.87 -4.41 21.80
N GLU A 869 -22.79 -3.75 21.36
CA GLU A 869 -22.82 -2.31 21.01
C GLU A 869 -23.73 -2.04 19.82
N ALA A 870 -23.76 -2.92 18.81
CA ALA A 870 -24.67 -2.82 17.67
C ALA A 870 -26.14 -3.00 18.09
N GLU A 871 -26.44 -3.99 18.97
CA GLU A 871 -27.77 -4.21 19.52
C GLU A 871 -28.23 -3.01 20.37
N ASP A 872 -27.36 -2.42 21.18
CA ASP A 872 -27.66 -1.23 21.99
C ASP A 872 -27.89 0.01 21.12
N ARG A 873 -27.14 0.17 20.02
CA ARG A 873 -27.37 1.25 19.04
C ARG A 873 -28.68 1.08 18.31
N ALA A 874 -29.00 -0.13 17.85
CA ALA A 874 -30.25 -0.44 17.18
C ALA A 874 -31.45 -0.18 18.12
N ARG A 875 -31.33 -0.54 19.41
CA ARG A 875 -32.36 -0.31 20.40
C ARG A 875 -32.59 1.19 20.67
N LYS A 876 -31.51 1.98 20.79
CA LYS A 876 -31.59 3.44 20.96
C LYS A 876 -32.20 4.11 19.74
N GLU A 877 -31.87 3.65 18.53
CA GLU A 877 -32.43 4.17 17.29
C GLU A 877 -33.93 3.82 17.15
N ALA A 878 -34.32 2.59 17.50
CA ALA A 878 -35.72 2.17 17.53
C ALA A 878 -36.54 3.01 18.54
N ASP A 879 -36.01 3.28 19.74
CA ASP A 879 -36.65 4.11 20.74
C ASP A 879 -36.76 5.57 20.27
N ARG A 880 -35.76 6.10 19.53
CA ARG A 880 -35.80 7.43 18.90
C ARG A 880 -36.89 7.52 17.85
N LEU A 881 -36.93 6.55 16.93
CA LEU A 881 -37.93 6.49 15.86
C LEU A 881 -39.37 6.33 16.44
N LYS A 882 -39.53 5.54 17.50
CA LYS A 882 -40.80 5.43 18.20
C LYS A 882 -41.27 6.74 18.82
N LYS A 883 -40.36 7.49 19.48
CA LYS A 883 -40.65 8.83 20.02
C LYS A 883 -41.00 9.83 18.93
N GLU A 884 -40.29 9.79 17.79
CA GLU A 884 -40.58 10.67 16.63
C GLU A 884 -41.95 10.32 16.01
N ALA A 885 -42.28 9.05 15.89
CA ALA A 885 -43.59 8.60 15.40
C ALA A 885 -44.75 9.01 16.36
N GLU A 886 -44.53 8.89 17.67
CA GLU A 886 -45.50 9.34 18.69
C GLU A 886 -45.67 10.89 18.67
N ALA A 887 -44.59 11.63 18.45
CA ALA A 887 -44.64 13.11 18.32
C ALA A 887 -45.37 13.51 17.04
N LYS A 888 -45.15 12.86 15.90
CA LYS A 888 -45.87 13.08 14.65
C LYS A 888 -47.35 12.73 14.77
N ALA A 889 -47.67 11.62 15.44
CA ALA A 889 -49.08 11.23 15.71
C ALA A 889 -49.79 12.22 16.61
N LYS A 890 -49.13 12.75 17.67
CA LYS A 890 -49.67 13.81 18.55
C LYS A 890 -49.89 15.12 17.80
N LYS A 891 -48.96 15.48 16.91
CA LYS A 891 -49.11 16.69 16.08
C LYS A 891 -50.26 16.53 15.07
N ALA A 892 -50.39 15.39 14.41
CA ALA A 892 -51.49 15.13 13.49
C ALA A 892 -52.84 15.06 14.18
N ALA A 893 -52.87 14.55 15.42
CA ALA A 893 -54.11 14.57 16.25
C ALA A 893 -54.48 16.02 16.70
N ALA A 894 -53.48 16.83 17.06
CA ALA A 894 -53.71 18.24 17.42
C ALA A 894 -54.14 19.07 16.22
N ASP A 895 -53.60 18.83 15.03
CA ASP A 895 -54.03 19.51 13.80
C ASP A 895 -55.42 19.10 13.34
N LYS A 896 -55.83 17.83 13.55
CA LYS A 896 -57.23 17.36 13.35
C LYS A 896 -58.20 18.01 14.35
N LEU A 897 -57.82 18.15 15.61
CA LEU A 897 -58.67 18.83 16.62
C LEU A 897 -58.83 20.31 16.33
N LYS A 898 -57.78 21.01 15.86
CA LYS A 898 -57.87 22.39 15.40
C LYS A 898 -58.80 22.57 14.19
N GLY A 899 -58.90 21.59 13.29
CA GLY A 899 -59.82 21.61 12.16
C GLY A 899 -61.31 21.35 12.51
N ILE A 900 -61.61 20.83 13.70
CA ILE A 900 -62.96 20.53 14.17
C ILE A 900 -63.54 21.65 15.05
N PHE A 901 -62.71 22.44 15.71
CA PHE A 901 -63.16 23.51 16.62
C PHE A 901 -62.85 24.93 16.14
N GLY A 902 -62.45 25.12 14.88
CA GLY A 902 -62.18 26.41 14.26
C GLY A 902 -63.24 26.79 13.23
N LYS A 903 -64.47 27.06 13.66
CA LYS A 903 -65.42 27.93 13.00
C LYS A 903 -65.86 28.97 14.02
#